data_6044b42bd39b6077f9368e0a26d4aa38
#
_entry.id   6044b42bd39b6077f9368e0a26d4aa38
#
_cell.length_a   1.000
_cell.length_b   1.000
_cell.length_c   1.000
_cell.angle_alpha   90.00
_cell.angle_beta   90.00
_cell.angle_gamma   90.00
#
_symmetry.space_group_name_H-M   'P 1'
#
loop_
_entity.id
_entity.type
_entity.pdbx_description
1 polymer ?
#
loop_
_entity_poly.entity_id
_entity_poly.type
_entity_poly.pdbx_seq_one_letter_code
_entity_poly.pdbx_strand_id
1 'polypeptide(L)'
;MKKKLFIVSLVLSMCFSMLSIVNVQAKETIREDHYVNPIYKDVKSSVVHHDIQTYSLEDVEYTSDQEKLVKIFREKLINRESNIVLYYHCDEEITQEFFSNLVHQLFQKAIKHTGNGKEGDYLKWHCQGWTVKANISGNSNEGYDLNIFYDVSYLSSLEQEEKVDEEVSNLLKSLDLSNKTDYQKVKAIYDYICSNVTYDHDNLNDESYSLKYTAYAALINKTAVCQGYASLFYRLALDTGVDTRVISGEAGGPHAWNIVKLNGKYYNLDSTWDAGRSTYAYFLKNTNDFDDHVRDNDYQSNEFIEEYPMWDKSYTEIDCNKYGHNYSEPIYKWSVDNMTVTAQRVCANNYEHVEEETVTAQKIVKDPTCTENGIITYIANFKNNAFKSQTKIVDDKKATGHKVVVDQAKEATCTEDGLTEGKHCSVCNEVIKKQEVIPATGHKVVVDQGKKATCTEDGLTEGKHCSVCNEVIKKQEVIPSTGHKVVVDQAKEATCTENGLTEGSHCSVCNEVIKKQEVIPSTGHKEVLDSAKEATCTNTGLTEGIHCSICNKIIKKQEIIPALGHDFKDGVCTRCHNQLKGQWKQSGNKWWYQYEDGTYPKNEFITIDNKLYRFDQYGYMQTGWFKVNNEDYYATSSGEIKAQWVGSGNNWYYV
;
A
#
# COMPACT_ATOMS: atom_id res chain seq x y z
N MET A 1 77.63 -4.85 -19.24
CA MET A 1 76.55 -4.44 -18.35
C MET A 1 75.30 -4.03 -19.15
N LYS A 2 74.62 -4.91 -19.84
CA LYS A 2 73.34 -4.69 -20.51
C LYS A 2 72.72 -6.06 -20.86
N LYS A 3 72.31 -6.84 -19.89
CA LYS A 3 71.55 -8.10 -20.09
C LYS A 3 70.85 -8.62 -18.83
N LYS A 4 70.43 -7.77 -17.90
CA LYS A 4 69.65 -8.19 -16.75
C LYS A 4 68.42 -7.30 -16.44
N LEU A 5 67.92 -6.54 -17.43
CA LEU A 5 66.75 -5.66 -17.24
C LEU A 5 65.55 -6.03 -18.14
N PHE A 6 65.56 -7.24 -18.73
CA PHE A 6 64.50 -7.63 -19.66
C PHE A 6 63.62 -8.81 -19.19
N ILE A 7 63.89 -9.37 -18.00
CA ILE A 7 63.14 -10.55 -17.51
C ILE A 7 62.14 -10.16 -16.38
N VAL A 8 62.28 -8.96 -15.77
CA VAL A 8 61.34 -8.53 -14.73
C VAL A 8 60.11 -7.80 -15.32
N SER A 9 60.20 -7.33 -16.57
CA SER A 9 59.07 -6.64 -17.25
C SER A 9 58.06 -7.62 -17.89
N LEU A 10 58.39 -8.90 -18.07
CA LEU A 10 57.52 -9.88 -18.71
C LEU A 10 56.69 -10.68 -17.70
N VAL A 11 57.08 -10.72 -16.44
CA VAL A 11 56.29 -11.40 -15.37
C VAL A 11 55.27 -10.46 -14.73
N LEU A 12 55.49 -9.14 -14.77
CA LEU A 12 54.47 -8.18 -14.35
C LEU A 12 53.39 -7.89 -15.42
N SER A 13 53.63 -8.25 -16.69
CA SER A 13 52.65 -8.10 -17.77
C SER A 13 51.71 -9.31 -17.90
N MET A 14 52.04 -10.46 -17.31
CA MET A 14 51.16 -11.64 -17.29
C MET A 14 50.28 -11.80 -16.06
N CYS A 15 50.50 -11.00 -15.01
CA CYS A 15 49.57 -10.93 -13.85
C CYS A 15 48.53 -9.83 -13.97
N PHE A 16 48.61 -8.98 -14.99
CA PHE A 16 47.58 -7.94 -15.23
C PHE A 16 46.54 -8.31 -16.30
N SER A 17 46.65 -9.50 -16.89
CA SER A 17 45.73 -9.97 -17.94
C SER A 17 44.70 -11.02 -17.48
N MET A 18 44.54 -11.25 -16.17
CA MET A 18 43.51 -12.15 -15.63
C MET A 18 42.55 -11.44 -14.61
N LEU A 19 42.43 -10.16 -14.71
CA LEU A 19 41.32 -9.40 -14.10
C LEU A 19 40.69 -8.53 -15.20
N SER A 20 40.29 -9.14 -16.30
CA SER A 20 39.13 -8.63 -17.03
C SER A 20 37.93 -8.87 -16.15
N ILE A 21 37.70 -7.93 -15.24
CA ILE A 21 36.38 -7.69 -14.72
C ILE A 21 35.50 -7.44 -15.95
N VAL A 22 34.73 -8.44 -16.34
CA VAL A 22 33.61 -8.25 -17.25
C VAL A 22 32.70 -7.26 -16.50
N ASN A 23 32.89 -5.97 -16.76
CA ASN A 23 31.86 -4.97 -16.57
C ASN A 23 30.73 -5.39 -17.51
N VAL A 24 29.87 -6.29 -17.09
CA VAL A 24 28.54 -6.43 -17.67
C VAL A 24 27.83 -5.16 -17.26
N GLN A 25 27.97 -4.12 -18.09
CA GLN A 25 27.06 -2.99 -18.02
C GLN A 25 25.66 -3.58 -18.19
N ALA A 26 24.92 -3.58 -17.13
CA ALA A 26 23.53 -3.97 -17.14
C ALA A 26 22.80 -3.06 -18.14
N LYS A 27 22.26 -3.64 -19.17
CA LYS A 27 21.65 -2.97 -20.33
C LYS A 27 20.19 -2.67 -19.98
N GLU A 28 19.80 -1.41 -19.92
CA GLU A 28 18.41 -0.98 -19.70
C GLU A 28 17.49 -1.56 -20.76
N THR A 29 16.40 -2.16 -20.35
CA THR A 29 15.39 -2.68 -21.26
C THR A 29 14.21 -1.73 -21.28
N ILE A 30 13.99 -1.03 -22.41
CA ILE A 30 12.83 -0.20 -22.64
C ILE A 30 11.76 -1.07 -23.31
N ARG A 31 10.51 -0.98 -22.81
CA ARG A 31 9.32 -1.58 -23.42
C ARG A 31 8.39 -0.47 -23.87
N GLU A 32 7.75 -0.65 -25.01
CA GLU A 32 6.78 0.29 -25.54
C GLU A 32 5.49 -0.44 -25.94
N ASP A 33 4.37 0.22 -25.78
CA ASP A 33 3.07 -0.17 -26.31
C ASP A 33 2.24 1.07 -26.59
N HIS A 34 1.09 0.92 -27.24
CA HIS A 34 0.18 2.01 -27.55
C HIS A 34 -1.27 1.52 -27.59
N TYR A 35 -2.15 2.45 -27.39
CA TYR A 35 -3.58 2.24 -27.56
C TYR A 35 -4.16 3.44 -28.32
N VAL A 36 -4.89 3.15 -29.37
CA VAL A 36 -5.75 4.13 -30.04
C VAL A 36 -7.18 3.73 -29.75
N ASN A 37 -7.95 4.63 -29.18
CA ASN A 37 -9.35 4.36 -28.96
C ASN A 37 -10.01 4.06 -30.33
N PRO A 38 -10.62 2.88 -30.51
CA PRO A 38 -11.15 2.45 -31.80
C PRO A 38 -12.14 3.44 -32.44
N ILE A 39 -12.77 4.26 -31.60
CA ILE A 39 -13.73 5.31 -32.01
C ILE A 39 -13.02 6.44 -32.77
N TYR A 40 -11.73 6.69 -32.47
CA TYR A 40 -10.94 7.79 -33.04
C TYR A 40 -9.83 7.31 -33.99
N LYS A 41 -9.88 6.08 -34.47
CA LYS A 41 -8.87 5.50 -35.37
C LYS A 41 -8.59 6.32 -36.63
N ASP A 42 -9.58 7.06 -37.10
CA ASP A 42 -9.50 7.90 -38.29
C ASP A 42 -9.29 9.40 -37.97
N VAL A 43 -9.29 9.79 -36.70
CA VAL A 43 -8.99 11.15 -36.26
C VAL A 43 -7.46 11.28 -36.19
N LYS A 44 -6.90 12.23 -36.97
CA LYS A 44 -5.47 12.51 -36.94
C LYS A 44 -5.07 12.90 -35.54
N SER A 45 -4.40 11.96 -34.83
CA SER A 45 -3.80 12.22 -33.54
C SER A 45 -2.74 13.30 -33.72
N SER A 46 -2.96 14.46 -33.10
CA SER A 46 -1.88 15.41 -32.81
C SER A 46 -1.13 14.94 -31.57
N VAL A 47 -0.58 13.72 -31.61
CA VAL A 47 0.33 13.27 -30.57
C VAL A 47 1.58 14.13 -30.69
N VAL A 48 1.64 15.20 -29.92
CA VAL A 48 2.87 15.96 -29.70
C VAL A 48 3.69 15.09 -28.76
N HIS A 49 4.71 14.42 -29.29
CA HIS A 49 5.72 13.77 -28.46
C HIS A 49 6.42 14.85 -27.65
N HIS A 50 6.04 15.00 -26.41
CA HIS A 50 6.80 15.80 -25.47
C HIS A 50 7.97 14.95 -24.99
N ASP A 51 9.19 15.48 -25.13
CA ASP A 51 10.36 14.92 -24.46
C ASP A 51 10.06 14.83 -22.97
N ILE A 52 9.90 13.62 -22.46
CA ILE A 52 9.58 13.37 -21.05
C ILE A 52 10.77 13.84 -20.23
N GLN A 53 10.61 14.91 -19.47
CA GLN A 53 11.65 15.38 -18.53
C GLN A 53 11.86 14.31 -17.46
N THR A 54 13.11 13.88 -17.31
CA THR A 54 13.53 12.99 -16.24
C THR A 54 13.46 13.74 -14.91
N TYR A 55 12.48 13.41 -14.08
CA TYR A 55 12.45 13.89 -12.71
C TYR A 55 13.44 13.08 -11.86
N SER A 56 14.21 13.79 -11.01
CA SER A 56 15.00 13.16 -9.96
C SER A 56 14.06 12.50 -8.96
N LEU A 57 14.16 11.19 -8.80
CA LEU A 57 13.33 10.40 -7.91
C LEU A 57 13.97 10.38 -6.51
N GLU A 58 13.59 11.34 -5.68
CA GLU A 58 13.74 11.24 -4.23
C GLU A 58 12.37 10.74 -3.69
N ASP A 59 12.37 9.60 -2.99
CA ASP A 59 11.22 9.00 -2.26
C ASP A 59 10.03 8.48 -3.10
N VAL A 60 10.26 7.66 -4.14
CA VAL A 60 9.17 7.01 -4.86
C VAL A 60 8.87 5.62 -4.25
N GLU A 61 7.63 5.44 -3.80
CA GLU A 61 7.13 4.16 -3.30
C GLU A 61 6.59 3.30 -4.45
N TYR A 62 7.22 2.17 -4.72
CA TYR A 62 6.70 1.16 -5.65
C TYR A 62 5.67 0.28 -4.95
N THR A 63 4.68 -0.14 -5.68
CA THR A 63 3.63 -1.01 -5.15
C THR A 63 3.37 -2.21 -6.05
N SER A 64 3.19 -3.38 -5.46
CA SER A 64 2.67 -4.57 -6.15
C SER A 64 1.14 -4.59 -6.20
N ASP A 65 0.48 -3.69 -5.48
CA ASP A 65 -0.97 -3.56 -5.45
C ASP A 65 -1.48 -2.85 -6.72
N GLN A 66 -1.97 -3.63 -7.68
CA GLN A 66 -2.54 -3.10 -8.91
C GLN A 66 -3.78 -2.23 -8.67
N GLU A 67 -4.58 -2.48 -7.63
CA GLU A 67 -5.77 -1.67 -7.35
C GLU A 67 -5.37 -0.27 -6.85
N LYS A 68 -4.26 -0.17 -6.08
CA LYS A 68 -3.66 1.12 -5.70
C LYS A 68 -3.21 1.89 -6.95
N LEU A 69 -2.56 1.21 -7.90
CA LEU A 69 -2.13 1.83 -9.16
C LEU A 69 -3.30 2.27 -10.04
N VAL A 70 -4.32 1.44 -10.15
CA VAL A 70 -5.56 1.75 -10.89
C VAL A 70 -6.21 3.02 -10.33
N LYS A 71 -6.25 3.16 -9.02
CA LYS A 71 -6.79 4.36 -8.37
C LYS A 71 -5.98 5.60 -8.71
N ILE A 72 -4.65 5.52 -8.57
CA ILE A 72 -3.73 6.62 -8.94
C ILE A 72 -3.89 6.98 -10.41
N PHE A 73 -3.92 5.97 -11.29
CA PHE A 73 -4.08 6.19 -12.73
C PHE A 73 -5.40 6.89 -13.05
N ARG A 74 -6.50 6.43 -12.48
CA ARG A 74 -7.83 7.04 -12.66
C ARG A 74 -7.85 8.49 -12.21
N GLU A 75 -7.30 8.81 -11.04
CA GLU A 75 -7.20 10.18 -10.53
C GLU A 75 -6.42 11.09 -11.52
N LYS A 76 -5.32 10.58 -12.08
CA LYS A 76 -4.55 11.33 -13.08
C LYS A 76 -5.28 11.49 -14.40
N LEU A 77 -6.03 10.47 -14.85
CA LEU A 77 -6.89 10.58 -16.04
C LEU A 77 -8.03 11.61 -15.84
N ILE A 78 -8.63 11.66 -14.66
CA ILE A 78 -9.65 12.67 -14.32
C ILE A 78 -9.04 14.08 -14.41
N ASN A 79 -7.82 14.25 -13.91
CA ASN A 79 -7.08 15.51 -13.94
C ASN A 79 -6.47 15.83 -15.32
N ARG A 80 -6.76 15.02 -16.35
CA ARG A 80 -6.24 15.23 -17.72
C ARG A 80 -4.72 15.34 -17.78
N GLU A 81 -3.99 14.67 -16.85
CA GLU A 81 -2.54 14.60 -16.93
C GLU A 81 -2.13 13.85 -18.19
N SER A 82 -1.40 14.51 -19.11
CA SER A 82 -0.92 13.87 -20.33
C SER A 82 0.28 12.95 -20.06
N ASN A 83 1.13 13.32 -19.12
CA ASN A 83 2.32 12.54 -18.73
C ASN A 83 2.07 11.85 -17.39
N ILE A 84 1.68 10.59 -17.43
CA ILE A 84 1.34 9.83 -16.23
C ILE A 84 2.43 8.80 -15.93
N VAL A 85 2.99 8.87 -14.73
CA VAL A 85 3.98 7.90 -14.26
C VAL A 85 3.35 7.03 -13.19
N LEU A 86 3.47 5.70 -13.36
CA LEU A 86 3.06 4.71 -12.38
C LEU A 86 4.27 3.84 -12.00
N TYR A 87 4.39 3.52 -10.72
CA TYR A 87 5.53 2.80 -10.13
C TYR A 87 5.06 1.43 -9.66
N TYR A 88 5.45 0.39 -10.39
CA TYR A 88 4.97 -0.97 -10.12
C TYR A 88 6.11 -1.91 -9.78
N HIS A 89 5.89 -2.75 -8.76
CA HIS A 89 6.76 -3.86 -8.39
C HIS A 89 6.10 -5.19 -8.77
N CYS A 90 6.88 -6.12 -9.34
CA CYS A 90 6.41 -7.45 -9.71
C CYS A 90 7.50 -8.50 -9.52
N ASP A 91 7.16 -9.64 -8.94
CA ASP A 91 8.06 -10.78 -8.77
C ASP A 91 8.18 -11.66 -10.04
N GLU A 92 7.29 -11.44 -11.04
CA GLU A 92 7.26 -12.23 -12.26
C GLU A 92 8.15 -11.65 -13.35
N GLU A 93 8.63 -12.53 -14.25
CA GLU A 93 9.41 -12.12 -15.41
C GLU A 93 8.61 -11.21 -16.34
N ILE A 94 9.17 -10.05 -16.66
CA ILE A 94 8.52 -9.05 -17.51
C ILE A 94 8.81 -9.33 -18.99
N THR A 95 8.03 -10.22 -19.57
CA THR A 95 8.03 -10.41 -21.04
C THR A 95 7.31 -9.24 -21.74
N GLN A 96 7.45 -9.10 -23.06
CA GLN A 96 6.65 -8.10 -23.83
C GLN A 96 5.15 -8.36 -23.69
N GLU A 97 4.74 -9.62 -23.71
CA GLU A 97 3.34 -10.02 -23.57
C GLU A 97 2.79 -9.66 -22.18
N PHE A 98 3.55 -9.94 -21.13
CA PHE A 98 3.19 -9.53 -19.75
C PHE A 98 3.03 -8.01 -19.68
N PHE A 99 4.00 -7.26 -20.18
CA PHE A 99 3.97 -5.80 -20.18
C PHE A 99 2.74 -5.26 -20.92
N SER A 100 2.53 -5.72 -22.17
CA SER A 100 1.36 -5.30 -22.96
C SER A 100 0.05 -5.60 -22.22
N ASN A 101 -0.10 -6.81 -21.71
CA ASN A 101 -1.29 -7.19 -20.96
C ASN A 101 -1.47 -6.32 -19.72
N LEU A 102 -0.40 -6.07 -18.97
CA LEU A 102 -0.45 -5.26 -17.76
C LEU A 102 -0.91 -3.83 -18.05
N VAL A 103 -0.26 -3.15 -19.01
CA VAL A 103 -0.55 -1.74 -19.30
C VAL A 103 -1.98 -1.57 -19.83
N HIS A 104 -2.46 -2.51 -20.67
CA HIS A 104 -3.84 -2.52 -21.12
C HIS A 104 -4.82 -2.81 -19.98
N GLN A 105 -4.53 -3.79 -19.12
CA GLN A 105 -5.39 -4.12 -17.96
C GLN A 105 -5.49 -2.96 -16.97
N LEU A 106 -4.39 -2.28 -16.66
CA LEU A 106 -4.40 -1.10 -15.79
C LEU A 106 -5.29 0.00 -16.36
N PHE A 107 -5.17 0.28 -17.66
CA PHE A 107 -6.02 1.25 -18.33
C PHE A 107 -7.48 0.82 -18.32
N GLN A 108 -7.80 -0.41 -18.72
CA GLN A 108 -9.16 -0.94 -18.72
C GLN A 108 -9.81 -0.90 -17.32
N LYS A 109 -9.06 -1.24 -16.28
CA LYS A 109 -9.53 -1.12 -14.89
C LYS A 109 -9.69 0.34 -14.46
N ALA A 110 -8.81 1.24 -14.90
CA ALA A 110 -8.90 2.66 -14.55
C ALA A 110 -10.15 3.32 -15.19
N ILE A 111 -10.52 2.90 -16.39
CA ILE A 111 -11.72 3.38 -17.09
C ILE A 111 -12.96 2.49 -16.86
N LYS A 112 -12.90 1.53 -15.92
CA LYS A 112 -14.06 0.70 -15.57
C LYS A 112 -15.17 1.57 -14.98
N HIS A 113 -16.41 1.27 -15.33
CA HIS A 113 -17.58 1.94 -14.77
C HIS A 113 -17.66 1.80 -13.24
N THR A 114 -17.87 2.92 -12.55
CA THR A 114 -17.87 2.99 -11.06
C THR A 114 -19.16 3.59 -10.50
N GLY A 115 -20.00 4.16 -11.36
CA GLY A 115 -21.15 4.96 -10.94
C GLY A 115 -20.82 6.45 -10.65
N ASN A 116 -19.58 6.87 -10.86
CA ASN A 116 -19.16 8.27 -10.78
C ASN A 116 -19.17 8.91 -12.17
N GLY A 117 -19.81 10.05 -12.34
CA GLY A 117 -19.97 10.73 -13.63
C GLY A 117 -18.67 11.18 -14.29
N LYS A 118 -17.57 11.31 -13.54
CA LYS A 118 -16.24 11.67 -14.04
C LYS A 118 -15.37 10.46 -14.41
N GLU A 119 -15.83 9.25 -14.13
CA GLU A 119 -15.09 8.01 -14.28
C GLU A 119 -15.74 7.11 -15.35
N GLY A 120 -15.22 5.92 -15.51
CA GLY A 120 -15.83 4.91 -16.37
C GLY A 120 -15.90 5.33 -17.83
N ASP A 121 -17.10 5.26 -18.39
CA ASP A 121 -17.32 5.62 -19.81
C ASP A 121 -16.92 7.07 -20.10
N TYR A 122 -17.05 7.98 -19.15
CA TYR A 122 -16.62 9.36 -19.34
C TYR A 122 -15.12 9.46 -19.63
N LEU A 123 -14.29 8.74 -18.89
CA LEU A 123 -12.86 8.66 -19.17
C LEU A 123 -12.56 7.92 -20.46
N LYS A 124 -13.24 6.76 -20.69
CA LYS A 124 -13.07 5.96 -21.90
C LYS A 124 -13.33 6.79 -23.17
N TRP A 125 -14.41 7.56 -23.16
CA TRP A 125 -14.83 8.32 -24.31
C TRP A 125 -14.12 9.65 -24.52
N HIS A 126 -13.46 10.19 -23.48
CA HIS A 126 -12.64 11.41 -23.59
C HIS A 126 -11.15 11.13 -23.76
N CYS A 127 -10.70 9.88 -23.62
CA CYS A 127 -9.34 9.46 -23.95
C CYS A 127 -9.25 9.09 -25.42
N GLN A 128 -8.46 9.83 -26.20
CA GLN A 128 -8.22 9.56 -27.60
C GLN A 128 -7.30 8.36 -27.81
N GLY A 129 -6.34 8.22 -26.93
CA GLY A 129 -5.36 7.13 -26.92
C GLY A 129 -4.20 7.44 -26.01
N TRP A 130 -3.27 6.52 -25.95
CA TRP A 130 -2.02 6.69 -25.22
C TRP A 130 -0.88 5.90 -25.87
N THR A 131 0.32 6.40 -25.70
CA THR A 131 1.56 5.64 -25.85
C THR A 131 2.15 5.38 -24.48
N VAL A 132 2.81 4.25 -24.31
CA VAL A 132 3.37 3.85 -23.03
C VAL A 132 4.78 3.34 -23.21
N LYS A 133 5.68 3.74 -22.31
CA LYS A 133 7.06 3.25 -22.22
C LYS A 133 7.34 2.84 -20.79
N ALA A 134 8.17 1.84 -20.59
CA ALA A 134 8.59 1.48 -19.25
C ALA A 134 10.08 1.26 -19.17
N ASN A 135 10.68 1.76 -18.11
CA ASN A 135 12.01 1.39 -17.68
C ASN A 135 11.89 0.32 -16.60
N ILE A 136 12.64 -0.77 -16.78
CA ILE A 136 12.57 -1.94 -15.93
C ILE A 136 13.92 -2.17 -15.28
N SER A 137 13.96 -2.32 -13.97
CA SER A 137 15.14 -2.64 -13.17
C SER A 137 14.83 -3.80 -12.22
N GLY A 138 15.84 -4.59 -11.86
CA GLY A 138 15.68 -5.75 -10.96
C GLY A 138 16.20 -7.06 -11.50
N ASN A 139 15.92 -8.15 -10.81
CA ASN A 139 16.35 -9.50 -11.16
C ASN A 139 15.39 -10.57 -10.56
N SER A 140 15.52 -11.85 -10.99
CA SER A 140 14.61 -12.93 -10.60
C SER A 140 14.62 -13.30 -9.11
N ASN A 141 15.62 -12.86 -8.33
CA ASN A 141 15.67 -13.15 -6.90
C ASN A 141 14.96 -12.07 -6.05
N GLU A 142 14.79 -10.88 -6.59
CA GLU A 142 14.38 -9.68 -5.87
C GLU A 142 13.18 -8.99 -6.49
N GLY A 143 12.69 -9.56 -7.60
CA GLY A 143 11.63 -8.98 -8.39
C GLY A 143 12.09 -7.83 -9.30
N TYR A 144 11.12 -7.18 -9.91
CA TYR A 144 11.32 -6.16 -10.93
C TYR A 144 10.52 -4.90 -10.61
N ASP A 145 11.19 -3.76 -10.70
CA ASP A 145 10.59 -2.43 -10.55
C ASP A 145 10.40 -1.78 -11.92
N LEU A 146 9.18 -1.34 -12.19
CA LEU A 146 8.80 -0.69 -13.44
C LEU A 146 8.43 0.76 -13.21
N ASN A 147 9.09 1.67 -13.91
CA ASN A 147 8.59 3.03 -14.15
C ASN A 147 7.77 3.02 -15.42
N ILE A 148 6.46 3.09 -15.31
CA ILE A 148 5.56 3.04 -16.45
C ILE A 148 5.13 4.48 -16.78
N PHE A 149 5.51 4.98 -17.96
CA PHE A 149 5.22 6.32 -18.44
C PHE A 149 4.15 6.26 -19.53
N TYR A 150 2.95 6.73 -19.22
CA TYR A 150 1.93 6.96 -20.25
C TYR A 150 2.00 8.39 -20.76
N ASP A 151 1.91 8.53 -22.06
CA ASP A 151 1.60 9.79 -22.73
C ASP A 151 0.16 9.66 -23.25
N VAL A 152 -0.77 10.36 -22.59
CA VAL A 152 -2.21 10.22 -22.82
C VAL A 152 -2.74 11.44 -23.57
N SER A 153 -3.47 11.20 -24.66
CA SER A 153 -4.16 12.23 -25.43
C SER A 153 -5.64 12.29 -25.07
N TYR A 154 -6.15 13.49 -24.86
CA TYR A 154 -7.53 13.75 -24.48
C TYR A 154 -8.25 14.63 -25.50
N LEU A 155 -9.57 14.52 -25.55
CA LEU A 155 -10.45 15.38 -26.38
C LEU A 155 -10.73 16.74 -25.72
N SER A 156 -10.53 16.85 -24.42
CA SER A 156 -10.78 18.04 -23.62
C SER A 156 -9.62 18.32 -22.66
N SER A 157 -9.34 19.60 -22.41
CA SER A 157 -8.36 20.02 -21.42
C SER A 157 -8.93 20.00 -19.99
N LEU A 158 -8.06 20.05 -18.97
CA LEU A 158 -8.47 20.17 -17.57
C LEU A 158 -9.35 21.42 -17.35
N GLU A 159 -8.99 22.57 -17.92
CA GLU A 159 -9.77 23.82 -17.82
C GLU A 159 -11.19 23.64 -18.39
N GLN A 160 -11.33 22.86 -19.48
CA GLN A 160 -12.64 22.58 -20.05
C GLN A 160 -13.45 21.65 -19.14
N GLU A 161 -12.82 20.65 -18.52
CA GLU A 161 -13.49 19.76 -17.56
C GLU A 161 -13.92 20.50 -16.28
N GLU A 162 -13.11 21.43 -15.78
CA GLU A 162 -13.48 22.29 -14.65
C GLU A 162 -14.72 23.15 -14.97
N LYS A 163 -14.84 23.66 -16.19
CA LYS A 163 -16.04 24.36 -16.64
C LYS A 163 -17.24 23.43 -16.74
N VAL A 164 -17.05 22.19 -17.22
CA VAL A 164 -18.12 21.18 -17.24
C VAL A 164 -18.59 20.89 -15.79
N ASP A 165 -17.67 20.75 -14.86
CA ASP A 165 -17.98 20.51 -13.44
C ASP A 165 -18.85 21.63 -12.85
N GLU A 166 -18.44 22.87 -13.08
CA GLU A 166 -19.19 24.05 -12.62
C GLU A 166 -20.60 24.09 -13.24
N GLU A 167 -20.70 23.96 -14.57
CA GLU A 167 -21.97 24.08 -15.26
C GLU A 167 -22.90 22.87 -15.04
N VAL A 168 -22.36 21.66 -14.86
CA VAL A 168 -23.13 20.48 -14.41
C VAL A 168 -23.73 20.76 -13.03
N SER A 169 -22.95 21.26 -12.09
CA SER A 169 -23.42 21.59 -10.75
C SER A 169 -24.54 22.66 -10.79
N ASN A 170 -24.35 23.70 -11.62
CA ASN A 170 -25.35 24.78 -11.81
C ASN A 170 -26.63 24.25 -12.44
N LEU A 171 -26.50 23.44 -13.49
CA LEU A 171 -27.61 22.83 -14.18
C LEU A 171 -28.43 21.90 -13.27
N LEU A 172 -27.78 20.99 -12.58
CA LEU A 172 -28.48 20.05 -11.69
C LEU A 172 -29.19 20.76 -10.54
N LYS A 173 -28.63 21.85 -10.01
CA LYS A 173 -29.35 22.73 -9.06
C LYS A 173 -30.57 23.39 -9.70
N SER A 174 -30.47 23.86 -10.92
CA SER A 174 -31.60 24.52 -11.65
C SER A 174 -32.71 23.55 -11.97
N LEU A 175 -32.40 22.28 -12.22
CA LEU A 175 -33.37 21.21 -12.49
C LEU A 175 -34.07 20.70 -11.22
N ASP A 176 -33.58 21.02 -10.05
CA ASP A 176 -34.11 20.62 -8.73
C ASP A 176 -34.40 19.11 -8.63
N LEU A 177 -33.37 18.29 -8.91
CA LEU A 177 -33.50 16.82 -9.02
C LEU A 177 -33.30 16.07 -7.71
N SER A 178 -32.98 16.74 -6.61
CA SER A 178 -32.58 16.12 -5.34
C SER A 178 -33.64 15.16 -4.75
N ASN A 179 -34.92 15.49 -4.95
CA ASN A 179 -36.05 14.71 -4.42
C ASN A 179 -36.87 14.04 -5.55
N LYS A 180 -36.30 13.94 -6.74
CA LYS A 180 -36.99 13.33 -7.89
C LYS A 180 -36.69 11.84 -7.96
N THR A 181 -37.63 11.08 -8.55
CA THR A 181 -37.40 9.68 -8.87
C THR A 181 -36.38 9.55 -9.99
N ASP A 182 -35.81 8.36 -10.15
CA ASP A 182 -34.84 8.13 -11.22
C ASP A 182 -35.45 8.38 -12.60
N TYR A 183 -36.73 8.01 -12.82
CA TYR A 183 -37.44 8.37 -14.04
C TYR A 183 -37.55 9.88 -14.24
N GLN A 184 -37.96 10.63 -13.23
CA GLN A 184 -38.08 12.08 -13.33
C GLN A 184 -36.74 12.77 -13.59
N LYS A 185 -35.65 12.25 -12.97
CA LYS A 185 -34.28 12.71 -13.24
C LYS A 185 -33.89 12.46 -14.70
N VAL A 186 -34.04 11.20 -15.15
CA VAL A 186 -33.75 10.80 -16.53
C VAL A 186 -34.56 11.66 -17.53
N LYS A 187 -35.87 11.83 -17.29
CA LYS A 187 -36.74 12.63 -18.13
C LYS A 187 -36.28 14.09 -18.19
N ALA A 188 -36.02 14.72 -17.04
CA ALA A 188 -35.59 16.12 -16.97
C ALA A 188 -34.24 16.36 -17.65
N ILE A 189 -33.27 15.44 -17.47
CA ILE A 189 -31.96 15.49 -18.12
C ILE A 189 -32.12 15.32 -19.64
N TYR A 190 -32.92 14.34 -20.05
CA TYR A 190 -33.17 14.07 -21.45
C TYR A 190 -33.86 15.25 -22.14
N ASP A 191 -34.94 15.81 -21.53
CA ASP A 191 -35.65 16.99 -22.00
C ASP A 191 -34.71 18.20 -22.15
N TYR A 192 -33.84 18.40 -21.15
CA TYR A 192 -32.86 19.47 -21.23
C TYR A 192 -31.90 19.29 -22.40
N ILE A 193 -31.32 18.10 -22.59
CA ILE A 193 -30.37 17.84 -23.66
C ILE A 193 -31.07 18.00 -25.04
N CYS A 194 -32.21 17.34 -25.22
CA CYS A 194 -32.95 17.41 -26.48
C CYS A 194 -33.40 18.84 -26.86
N SER A 195 -33.64 19.69 -25.85
CA SER A 195 -34.11 21.07 -26.08
C SER A 195 -32.98 22.10 -26.20
N ASN A 196 -31.78 21.81 -25.69
CA ASN A 196 -30.70 22.81 -25.54
C ASN A 196 -29.42 22.47 -26.31
N VAL A 197 -29.29 21.26 -26.84
CA VAL A 197 -28.14 20.86 -27.63
C VAL A 197 -28.55 20.65 -29.08
N THR A 198 -27.80 21.25 -30.01
CA THR A 198 -27.98 21.07 -31.44
C THR A 198 -26.90 20.15 -32.01
N TYR A 199 -27.26 19.37 -33.04
CA TYR A 199 -26.29 18.49 -33.68
C TYR A 199 -25.30 19.31 -34.52
N ASP A 200 -24.00 19.00 -34.34
CA ASP A 200 -22.91 19.70 -35.02
C ASP A 200 -22.70 19.19 -36.45
N HIS A 201 -23.55 19.61 -37.35
CA HIS A 201 -23.44 19.29 -38.78
C HIS A 201 -22.25 19.99 -39.45
N ASP A 202 -21.89 21.19 -38.97
CA ASP A 202 -20.86 22.02 -39.58
C ASP A 202 -19.47 21.43 -39.41
N ASN A 203 -19.20 20.85 -38.22
CA ASN A 203 -17.90 20.24 -37.90
C ASN A 203 -17.91 18.71 -38.03
N LEU A 204 -19.00 18.11 -38.52
CA LEU A 204 -19.14 16.64 -38.56
C LEU A 204 -17.92 15.96 -39.24
N ASN A 205 -17.47 16.51 -40.37
CA ASN A 205 -16.35 15.99 -41.16
C ASN A 205 -15.01 16.70 -40.87
N ASP A 206 -14.95 17.59 -39.89
CA ASP A 206 -13.69 18.22 -39.47
C ASP A 206 -12.98 17.35 -38.44
N GLU A 207 -12.02 16.53 -38.89
CA GLU A 207 -11.22 15.66 -38.05
C GLU A 207 -10.31 16.45 -37.08
N SER A 208 -10.07 17.73 -37.33
CA SER A 208 -9.24 18.57 -36.44
C SER A 208 -10.01 19.12 -35.25
N TYR A 209 -11.34 19.17 -35.32
CA TYR A 209 -12.20 19.65 -34.26
C TYR A 209 -12.76 18.48 -33.42
N SER A 210 -11.89 17.86 -32.64
CA SER A 210 -12.24 16.72 -31.77
C SER A 210 -13.14 17.08 -30.58
N LEU A 211 -13.19 18.36 -30.20
CA LEU A 211 -14.02 18.83 -29.08
C LEU A 211 -15.50 18.51 -29.24
N LYS A 212 -16.01 18.40 -30.50
CA LYS A 212 -17.41 18.03 -30.83
C LYS A 212 -17.88 16.73 -30.17
N TYR A 213 -16.97 15.84 -29.81
CA TYR A 213 -17.25 14.55 -29.16
C TYR A 213 -17.43 14.63 -27.66
N THR A 214 -17.27 15.80 -27.04
CA THR A 214 -17.19 15.96 -25.59
C THR A 214 -18.46 16.48 -24.95
N ALA A 215 -18.64 16.19 -23.67
CA ALA A 215 -19.68 16.81 -22.85
C ALA A 215 -19.52 18.34 -22.77
N TYR A 216 -18.30 18.87 -22.89
CA TYR A 216 -18.01 20.30 -22.95
C TYR A 216 -18.72 20.93 -24.15
N ALA A 217 -18.60 20.36 -25.33
CA ALA A 217 -19.27 20.86 -26.53
C ALA A 217 -20.80 20.85 -26.38
N ALA A 218 -21.36 19.76 -25.87
CA ALA A 218 -22.78 19.65 -25.63
C ALA A 218 -23.30 20.63 -24.56
N LEU A 219 -22.60 20.76 -23.41
CA LEU A 219 -23.07 21.57 -22.29
C LEU A 219 -22.77 23.06 -22.45
N ILE A 220 -21.57 23.41 -22.88
CA ILE A 220 -21.10 24.80 -22.95
C ILE A 220 -21.35 25.41 -24.31
N ASN A 221 -20.93 24.74 -25.39
CA ASN A 221 -21.09 25.25 -26.74
C ASN A 221 -22.52 25.01 -27.26
N LYS A 222 -23.32 24.16 -26.62
CA LYS A 222 -24.67 23.74 -27.02
C LYS A 222 -24.73 23.09 -28.41
N THR A 223 -23.60 22.58 -28.88
CA THR A 223 -23.46 21.98 -30.21
C THR A 223 -22.47 20.83 -30.12
N ALA A 224 -22.89 19.60 -30.44
CA ALA A 224 -22.06 18.41 -30.36
C ALA A 224 -22.53 17.33 -31.33
N VAL A 225 -21.72 16.30 -31.56
CA VAL A 225 -22.16 15.07 -32.23
C VAL A 225 -22.68 14.06 -31.21
N CYS A 226 -23.20 12.92 -31.65
CA CYS A 226 -23.86 11.90 -30.82
C CYS A 226 -23.08 11.55 -29.53
N GLN A 227 -21.77 11.39 -29.61
CA GLN A 227 -20.95 11.09 -28.45
C GLN A 227 -20.97 12.21 -27.41
N GLY A 228 -20.95 13.49 -27.81
CA GLY A 228 -21.05 14.61 -26.87
C GLY A 228 -22.40 14.62 -26.14
N TYR A 229 -23.49 14.30 -26.85
CA TYR A 229 -24.83 14.09 -26.25
C TYR A 229 -24.80 12.96 -25.22
N ALA A 230 -24.30 11.79 -25.62
CA ALA A 230 -24.24 10.61 -24.76
C ALA A 230 -23.34 10.82 -23.54
N SER A 231 -22.20 11.50 -23.71
CA SER A 231 -21.27 11.84 -22.60
C SER A 231 -21.88 12.85 -21.63
N LEU A 232 -22.63 13.83 -22.12
CA LEU A 232 -23.33 14.78 -21.25
C LEU A 232 -24.45 14.09 -20.48
N PHE A 233 -25.25 13.24 -21.13
CA PHE A 233 -26.26 12.47 -20.43
C PHE A 233 -25.67 11.58 -19.35
N TYR A 234 -24.58 10.85 -19.67
CA TYR A 234 -23.84 10.01 -18.73
C TYR A 234 -23.41 10.80 -17.49
N ARG A 235 -22.79 11.96 -17.72
CA ARG A 235 -22.31 12.82 -16.66
C ARG A 235 -23.45 13.28 -15.73
N LEU A 236 -24.51 13.85 -16.30
CA LEU A 236 -25.66 14.37 -15.55
C LEU A 236 -26.43 13.26 -14.81
N ALA A 237 -26.63 12.10 -15.43
CA ALA A 237 -27.37 11.00 -14.83
C ALA A 237 -26.63 10.42 -13.62
N LEU A 238 -25.33 10.12 -13.75
CA LEU A 238 -24.54 9.58 -12.64
C LEU A 238 -24.39 10.57 -11.49
N ASP A 239 -24.20 11.85 -11.77
CA ASP A 239 -24.12 12.89 -10.73
C ASP A 239 -25.44 13.07 -9.96
N THR A 240 -26.57 12.57 -10.50
CA THR A 240 -27.85 12.47 -9.76
C THR A 240 -28.10 11.10 -9.12
N GLY A 241 -27.16 10.17 -9.26
CA GLY A 241 -27.23 8.80 -8.73
C GLY A 241 -28.02 7.82 -9.61
N VAL A 242 -28.29 8.17 -10.87
CA VAL A 242 -28.94 7.27 -11.84
C VAL A 242 -27.87 6.54 -12.64
N ASP A 243 -27.84 5.21 -12.55
CA ASP A 243 -26.88 4.36 -13.25
C ASP A 243 -27.13 4.34 -14.76
N THR A 244 -26.08 4.60 -15.55
CA THR A 244 -26.14 4.71 -17.01
C THR A 244 -24.79 4.34 -17.64
N ARG A 245 -24.82 3.91 -18.90
CA ARG A 245 -23.62 3.64 -19.71
C ARG A 245 -23.69 4.41 -21.02
N VAL A 246 -22.54 4.67 -21.63
CA VAL A 246 -22.45 5.10 -23.03
C VAL A 246 -22.23 3.86 -23.89
N ILE A 247 -23.04 3.68 -24.92
CA ILE A 247 -22.97 2.57 -25.87
C ILE A 247 -22.52 3.10 -27.22
N SER A 248 -21.67 2.35 -27.92
CA SER A 248 -21.36 2.60 -29.33
C SER A 248 -21.87 1.49 -30.22
N GLY A 249 -22.02 1.83 -31.49
CA GLY A 249 -22.47 0.91 -32.53
C GLY A 249 -22.78 1.62 -33.82
N GLU A 250 -23.61 0.98 -34.63
CA GLU A 250 -24.09 1.48 -35.94
C GLU A 250 -25.55 1.90 -35.87
N ALA A 251 -25.84 3.12 -36.31
CA ALA A 251 -27.18 3.66 -36.46
C ALA A 251 -27.25 4.57 -37.71
N GLY A 252 -27.16 3.98 -38.90
CA GLY A 252 -26.97 4.69 -40.17
C GLY A 252 -25.56 5.25 -40.37
N GLY A 253 -24.62 4.83 -39.57
CA GLY A 253 -23.20 5.16 -39.43
C GLY A 253 -22.74 4.97 -37.99
N PRO A 254 -21.44 5.13 -37.70
CA PRO A 254 -20.92 5.06 -36.34
C PRO A 254 -21.67 6.00 -35.40
N HIS A 255 -22.18 5.48 -34.31
CA HIS A 255 -23.07 6.21 -33.41
C HIS A 255 -22.83 5.89 -31.93
N ALA A 256 -23.22 6.83 -31.06
CA ALA A 256 -23.17 6.66 -29.62
C ALA A 256 -24.48 7.09 -28.96
N TRP A 257 -24.95 6.30 -28.02
CA TRP A 257 -26.18 6.54 -27.24
C TRP A 257 -26.01 6.07 -25.80
N ASN A 258 -27.07 6.07 -25.02
CA ASN A 258 -26.99 5.60 -23.62
C ASN A 258 -27.92 4.42 -23.39
N ILE A 259 -27.54 3.61 -22.36
CA ILE A 259 -28.49 2.79 -21.63
C ILE A 259 -28.59 3.33 -20.19
N VAL A 260 -29.82 3.34 -19.66
CA VAL A 260 -30.10 3.88 -18.32
C VAL A 260 -30.89 2.88 -17.49
N LYS A 261 -30.54 2.75 -16.24
CA LYS A 261 -31.17 1.82 -15.29
C LYS A 261 -32.38 2.44 -14.62
N LEU A 262 -33.52 1.79 -14.78
CA LEU A 262 -34.73 2.10 -14.03
C LEU A 262 -35.33 0.80 -13.49
N ASN A 263 -35.64 0.78 -12.18
CA ASN A 263 -36.20 -0.40 -11.52
C ASN A 263 -35.42 -1.72 -11.75
N GLY A 264 -34.09 -1.62 -11.71
CA GLY A 264 -33.19 -2.79 -11.72
C GLY A 264 -32.76 -3.28 -13.10
N LYS A 265 -33.34 -2.78 -14.20
CA LYS A 265 -32.96 -3.11 -15.57
C LYS A 265 -32.77 -1.88 -16.43
N TYR A 266 -32.16 -2.05 -17.58
CA TYR A 266 -31.78 -0.94 -18.46
C TYR A 266 -32.74 -0.74 -19.64
N TYR A 267 -32.85 0.49 -20.05
CA TYR A 267 -33.49 0.92 -21.30
C TYR A 267 -32.46 1.60 -22.19
N ASN A 268 -32.61 1.48 -23.52
CA ASN A 268 -31.89 2.36 -24.45
C ASN A 268 -32.56 3.74 -24.51
N LEU A 269 -31.76 4.76 -24.70
CA LEU A 269 -32.21 6.11 -25.03
C LEU A 269 -31.18 6.84 -25.89
N ASP A 270 -31.67 7.60 -26.86
CA ASP A 270 -30.84 8.41 -27.73
C ASP A 270 -31.36 9.85 -27.80
N SER A 271 -30.73 10.71 -27.03
CA SER A 271 -31.02 12.14 -26.99
C SER A 271 -30.61 12.87 -28.28
N THR A 272 -29.71 12.29 -29.08
CA THR A 272 -29.27 12.86 -30.37
C THR A 272 -30.36 12.80 -31.39
N TRP A 273 -30.99 11.65 -31.53
CA TRP A 273 -32.04 11.46 -32.55
C TRP A 273 -33.37 12.07 -32.13
N ASP A 274 -33.58 12.34 -30.86
CA ASP A 274 -34.75 13.06 -30.37
C ASP A 274 -34.53 14.58 -30.21
N ALA A 275 -33.29 15.08 -30.41
CA ALA A 275 -32.99 16.51 -30.31
C ALA A 275 -33.88 17.35 -31.24
N GLY A 276 -34.48 18.40 -30.68
CA GLY A 276 -35.35 19.32 -31.41
C GLY A 276 -36.72 18.76 -31.78
N ARG A 277 -37.07 17.52 -31.37
CA ARG A 277 -38.38 16.91 -31.62
C ARG A 277 -39.39 17.29 -30.55
N SER A 278 -40.66 17.40 -30.93
CA SER A 278 -41.77 17.63 -30.00
C SER A 278 -42.26 16.36 -29.31
N THR A 279 -41.94 15.19 -29.86
CA THR A 279 -42.24 13.86 -29.29
C THR A 279 -41.02 12.96 -29.43
N TYR A 280 -40.75 12.22 -28.38
CA TYR A 280 -39.56 11.34 -28.32
C TYR A 280 -39.86 9.95 -28.91
N ALA A 281 -39.04 9.55 -29.87
CA ALA A 281 -39.08 8.22 -30.48
C ALA A 281 -38.08 7.26 -29.85
N TYR A 282 -37.00 7.79 -29.23
CA TYR A 282 -35.87 7.03 -28.75
C TYR A 282 -35.69 7.12 -27.23
N PHE A 283 -36.72 7.46 -26.49
CA PHE A 283 -36.72 7.55 -25.04
C PHE A 283 -37.18 6.23 -24.39
N LEU A 284 -36.37 5.64 -23.55
CA LEU A 284 -36.62 4.42 -22.74
C LEU A 284 -37.13 3.22 -23.59
N LYS A 285 -36.37 2.84 -24.59
CA LYS A 285 -36.65 1.72 -25.47
C LYS A 285 -36.03 0.41 -25.02
N ASN A 286 -36.74 -0.69 -25.26
CA ASN A 286 -36.11 -2.02 -25.20
C ASN A 286 -35.23 -2.25 -26.45
N THR A 287 -34.57 -3.40 -26.52
CA THR A 287 -33.66 -3.69 -27.65
C THR A 287 -34.44 -3.89 -28.97
N ASN A 288 -35.63 -4.47 -28.92
CA ASN A 288 -36.41 -4.75 -30.15
C ASN A 288 -37.05 -3.51 -30.76
N ASP A 289 -37.43 -2.54 -29.91
CA ASP A 289 -38.00 -1.25 -30.36
C ASP A 289 -36.90 -0.18 -30.62
N PHE A 290 -35.63 -0.63 -30.68
CA PHE A 290 -34.42 0.15 -30.91
C PHE A 290 -33.55 -0.53 -31.99
N ASP A 291 -34.18 -1.21 -32.93
CA ASP A 291 -33.58 -2.13 -33.91
C ASP A 291 -32.78 -1.43 -35.01
N ASP A 292 -32.94 -0.14 -35.16
CA ASP A 292 -32.13 0.73 -36.02
C ASP A 292 -30.74 1.08 -35.39
N HIS A 293 -30.47 0.62 -34.14
CA HIS A 293 -29.21 0.78 -33.43
C HIS A 293 -28.59 -0.58 -33.17
N VAL A 294 -27.48 -0.91 -33.81
CA VAL A 294 -26.75 -2.15 -33.64
C VAL A 294 -25.51 -1.89 -32.79
N ARG A 295 -25.43 -2.49 -31.61
CA ARG A 295 -24.31 -2.30 -30.70
C ARG A 295 -23.01 -2.90 -31.24
N ASP A 296 -21.87 -2.31 -30.91
CA ASP A 296 -20.55 -2.92 -31.11
C ASP A 296 -20.40 -4.21 -30.32
N ASN A 297 -19.47 -5.07 -30.75
CA ASN A 297 -19.24 -6.40 -30.16
C ASN A 297 -18.98 -6.35 -28.64
N ASP A 298 -18.29 -5.35 -28.14
CA ASP A 298 -18.01 -5.15 -26.71
C ASP A 298 -19.28 -5.08 -25.87
N TYR A 299 -20.35 -4.50 -26.43
CA TYR A 299 -21.64 -4.32 -25.77
C TYR A 299 -22.66 -5.42 -26.12
N GLN A 300 -22.22 -6.45 -26.84
CA GLN A 300 -22.97 -7.65 -27.17
C GLN A 300 -22.41 -8.89 -26.45
N SER A 301 -21.30 -8.77 -25.68
CA SER A 301 -20.72 -9.88 -24.95
C SER A 301 -21.67 -10.39 -23.86
N ASN A 302 -21.58 -11.67 -23.53
CA ASN A 302 -22.43 -12.27 -22.48
C ASN A 302 -22.20 -11.58 -21.14
N GLU A 303 -20.95 -11.23 -20.83
CA GLU A 303 -20.57 -10.52 -19.61
C GLU A 303 -21.26 -9.15 -19.51
N PHE A 304 -21.27 -8.39 -20.63
CA PHE A 304 -21.95 -7.10 -20.67
C PHE A 304 -23.47 -7.24 -20.51
N ILE A 305 -24.07 -8.20 -21.18
CA ILE A 305 -25.54 -8.44 -21.12
C ILE A 305 -25.97 -8.88 -19.72
N GLU A 306 -25.16 -9.71 -19.04
CA GLU A 306 -25.42 -10.13 -17.65
C GLU A 306 -25.26 -8.99 -16.66
N GLU A 307 -24.25 -8.14 -16.85
CA GLU A 307 -24.00 -6.98 -15.99
C GLU A 307 -25.04 -5.87 -16.20
N TYR A 308 -25.52 -5.69 -17.45
CA TYR A 308 -26.46 -4.63 -17.85
C TYR A 308 -27.75 -5.20 -18.48
N PRO A 309 -28.58 -5.94 -17.70
CA PRO A 309 -29.75 -6.62 -18.23
C PRO A 309 -30.81 -5.62 -18.72
N MET A 310 -31.21 -5.75 -19.96
CA MET A 310 -32.21 -4.87 -20.58
C MET A 310 -33.64 -5.30 -20.19
N TRP A 311 -34.54 -4.31 -20.21
CA TRP A 311 -35.97 -4.57 -20.19
C TRP A 311 -36.41 -5.23 -21.48
N ASP A 312 -37.40 -6.13 -21.38
CA ASP A 312 -38.01 -6.85 -22.51
C ASP A 312 -39.04 -6.01 -23.27
N LYS A 313 -39.48 -4.90 -22.67
CA LYS A 313 -40.46 -3.97 -23.27
C LYS A 313 -39.98 -2.53 -23.10
N SER A 314 -40.27 -1.71 -24.11
CA SER A 314 -40.10 -0.26 -24.02
C SER A 314 -41.07 0.33 -22.99
N TYR A 315 -40.63 1.41 -22.37
CA TYR A 315 -41.50 2.13 -21.45
C TYR A 315 -42.69 2.76 -22.19
N THR A 316 -43.85 2.44 -21.70
CA THR A 316 -45.12 3.08 -22.16
C THR A 316 -45.96 3.38 -20.95
N GLU A 317 -46.48 4.59 -20.85
CA GLU A 317 -47.42 4.96 -19.80
C GLU A 317 -48.74 4.20 -19.96
N ILE A 318 -49.18 3.56 -18.88
CA ILE A 318 -50.46 2.88 -18.80
C ILE A 318 -51.35 3.65 -17.84
N ASP A 319 -52.60 3.87 -18.25
CA ASP A 319 -53.61 4.53 -17.41
C ASP A 319 -53.88 3.70 -16.12
N CYS A 320 -53.24 4.10 -15.02
CA CYS A 320 -53.38 3.43 -13.74
C CYS A 320 -54.79 3.57 -13.14
N ASN A 321 -55.59 4.54 -13.56
CA ASN A 321 -56.98 4.64 -13.11
C ASN A 321 -57.83 3.49 -13.67
N LYS A 322 -57.47 3.02 -14.88
CA LYS A 322 -58.19 1.93 -15.56
C LYS A 322 -57.63 0.54 -15.22
N TYR A 323 -56.30 0.42 -15.12
CA TYR A 323 -55.62 -0.88 -15.02
C TYR A 323 -54.97 -1.15 -13.64
N GLY A 324 -55.03 -0.16 -12.73
CA GLY A 324 -54.39 -0.22 -11.40
C GLY A 324 -52.90 0.06 -11.46
N HIS A 325 -52.31 0.24 -10.29
CA HIS A 325 -50.88 0.46 -10.15
C HIS A 325 -50.13 -0.88 -10.07
N ASN A 326 -48.97 -0.95 -10.69
CA ASN A 326 -48.02 -2.05 -10.60
C ASN A 326 -46.71 -1.51 -9.97
N TYR A 327 -46.69 -1.40 -8.66
CA TYR A 327 -45.52 -0.85 -7.94
C TYR A 327 -44.35 -1.81 -7.92
N SER A 328 -43.15 -1.26 -8.09
CA SER A 328 -41.88 -1.95 -7.85
C SER A 328 -41.70 -2.38 -6.40
N GLU A 329 -40.72 -3.24 -6.13
CA GLU A 329 -40.24 -3.42 -4.77
C GLU A 329 -39.69 -2.06 -4.24
N PRO A 330 -39.92 -1.77 -2.95
CA PRO A 330 -39.46 -0.51 -2.36
C PRO A 330 -37.93 -0.42 -2.31
N ILE A 331 -37.41 0.77 -2.61
CA ILE A 331 -36.03 1.14 -2.35
C ILE A 331 -35.96 2.02 -1.09
N TYR A 332 -34.84 1.89 -0.34
CA TYR A 332 -34.67 2.61 0.92
C TYR A 332 -33.38 3.41 0.87
N LYS A 333 -33.47 4.71 1.11
CA LYS A 333 -32.34 5.63 1.10
C LYS A 333 -32.16 6.25 2.49
N TRP A 334 -31.03 5.97 3.12
CA TRP A 334 -30.64 6.58 4.36
C TRP A 334 -30.01 7.97 4.12
N SER A 335 -30.34 8.94 4.95
CA SER A 335 -29.61 10.22 5.00
C SER A 335 -28.14 10.00 5.39
N VAL A 336 -27.29 10.96 5.05
CA VAL A 336 -25.84 10.89 5.36
C VAL A 336 -25.57 10.77 6.86
N ASP A 337 -26.40 11.42 7.68
CA ASP A 337 -26.34 11.36 9.14
C ASP A 337 -27.08 10.16 9.76
N ASN A 338 -27.69 9.31 8.93
CA ASN A 338 -28.50 8.16 9.31
C ASN A 338 -29.74 8.49 10.15
N MET A 339 -30.14 9.76 10.22
CA MET A 339 -31.29 10.19 11.07
C MET A 339 -32.63 10.03 10.38
N THR A 340 -32.64 9.93 9.06
CA THR A 340 -33.88 9.72 8.30
C THR A 340 -33.70 8.61 7.26
N VAL A 341 -34.82 7.97 6.93
CA VAL A 341 -34.90 6.99 5.83
C VAL A 341 -36.06 7.36 4.95
N THR A 342 -35.79 7.50 3.68
CA THR A 342 -36.82 7.63 2.65
C THR A 342 -37.03 6.27 2.01
N ALA A 343 -38.24 5.75 2.08
CA ALA A 343 -38.70 4.61 1.32
C ALA A 343 -39.46 5.09 0.11
N GLN A 344 -39.18 4.53 -1.05
CA GLN A 344 -39.83 4.91 -2.28
C GLN A 344 -40.12 3.67 -3.12
N ARG A 345 -41.26 3.62 -3.77
CA ARG A 345 -41.57 2.67 -4.85
C ARG A 345 -42.26 3.36 -6.01
N VAL A 346 -41.98 2.90 -7.19
CA VAL A 346 -42.42 3.50 -8.43
C VAL A 346 -43.34 2.53 -9.16
N CYS A 347 -44.42 3.07 -9.72
CA CYS A 347 -45.34 2.27 -10.52
C CYS A 347 -44.74 1.97 -11.89
N ALA A 348 -44.62 0.68 -12.25
CA ALA A 348 -44.12 0.26 -13.55
C ALA A 348 -45.09 0.62 -14.72
N ASN A 349 -46.37 0.84 -14.40
CA ASN A 349 -47.38 1.27 -15.39
C ASN A 349 -47.26 2.76 -15.75
N ASN A 350 -46.82 3.58 -14.81
CA ASN A 350 -46.48 4.98 -15.00
C ASN A 350 -45.46 5.41 -13.97
N TYR A 351 -44.24 5.70 -14.38
CA TYR A 351 -43.10 6.01 -13.48
C TYR A 351 -43.21 7.37 -12.79
N GLU A 352 -44.19 8.19 -13.15
CA GLU A 352 -44.53 9.41 -12.41
C GLU A 352 -45.38 9.12 -11.16
N HIS A 353 -46.01 7.95 -11.11
CA HIS A 353 -46.75 7.52 -9.92
C HIS A 353 -45.79 6.88 -8.92
N VAL A 354 -45.53 7.63 -7.86
CA VAL A 354 -44.57 7.31 -6.83
C VAL A 354 -45.28 7.26 -5.49
N GLU A 355 -45.02 6.24 -4.71
CA GLU A 355 -45.26 6.27 -3.27
C GLU A 355 -43.94 6.47 -2.54
N GLU A 356 -43.93 7.47 -1.69
CA GLU A 356 -42.76 7.83 -0.91
C GLU A 356 -43.17 8.13 0.53
N GLU A 357 -42.34 7.69 1.47
CA GLU A 357 -42.45 8.06 2.88
C GLU A 357 -41.07 8.27 3.45
N THR A 358 -40.86 9.44 4.10
CA THR A 358 -39.63 9.70 4.85
C THR A 358 -39.94 9.64 6.32
N VAL A 359 -39.19 8.85 7.05
CA VAL A 359 -39.35 8.70 8.51
C VAL A 359 -38.04 8.98 9.23
N THR A 360 -38.18 9.52 10.45
CA THR A 360 -37.03 9.69 11.35
C THR A 360 -36.69 8.34 11.98
N ALA A 361 -35.43 7.99 11.95
CA ALA A 361 -34.93 6.78 12.60
C ALA A 361 -34.77 7.00 14.10
N GLN A 362 -35.19 6.02 14.89
CA GLN A 362 -34.87 5.95 16.29
C GLN A 362 -33.41 5.58 16.46
N LYS A 363 -32.64 6.40 17.14
CA LYS A 363 -31.24 6.17 17.45
C LYS A 363 -31.11 5.49 18.80
N ILE A 364 -30.48 4.33 18.84
CA ILE A 364 -30.14 3.57 20.05
C ILE A 364 -28.63 3.46 20.11
N VAL A 365 -28.03 3.97 21.19
CA VAL A 365 -26.57 3.92 21.40
C VAL A 365 -26.26 2.83 22.41
N LYS A 366 -25.37 1.92 22.06
CA LYS A 366 -24.72 0.98 22.99
C LYS A 366 -23.28 1.43 23.16
N ASP A 367 -22.94 1.88 24.35
CA ASP A 367 -21.58 2.30 24.67
C ASP A 367 -20.59 1.11 24.54
N PRO A 368 -19.33 1.37 24.20
CA PRO A 368 -18.32 0.34 24.11
C PRO A 368 -18.03 -0.28 25.48
N THR A 369 -17.73 -1.56 25.47
CA THR A 369 -17.19 -2.27 26.62
C THR A 369 -15.66 -2.36 26.52
N CYS A 370 -15.04 -3.07 27.42
CA CYS A 370 -13.59 -3.32 27.31
C CYS A 370 -13.19 -4.10 26.05
N THR A 371 -14.06 -4.97 25.57
CA THR A 371 -13.78 -5.92 24.47
C THR A 371 -14.64 -5.71 23.22
N GLU A 372 -15.79 -5.07 23.36
CA GLU A 372 -16.71 -4.83 22.25
C GLU A 372 -16.75 -3.34 21.91
N ASN A 373 -16.78 -3.06 20.61
CA ASN A 373 -17.02 -1.70 20.12
C ASN A 373 -18.40 -1.19 20.57
N GLY A 374 -18.50 0.09 20.81
CA GLY A 374 -19.78 0.77 20.87
C GLY A 374 -20.44 0.79 19.50
N ILE A 375 -21.74 0.64 19.47
CA ILE A 375 -22.50 0.66 18.23
C ILE A 375 -23.67 1.63 18.36
N ILE A 376 -24.03 2.23 17.25
CA ILE A 376 -25.26 2.97 17.09
C ILE A 376 -26.18 2.15 16.20
N THR A 377 -27.36 1.83 16.71
CA THR A 377 -28.42 1.19 15.92
C THR A 377 -29.48 2.24 15.59
N TYR A 378 -29.74 2.40 14.31
CA TYR A 378 -30.80 3.23 13.79
C TYR A 378 -31.95 2.34 13.34
N ILE A 379 -33.18 2.61 13.79
CA ILE A 379 -34.38 1.85 13.43
C ILE A 379 -35.42 2.81 12.85
N ALA A 380 -35.83 2.57 11.62
CA ALA A 380 -36.84 3.36 10.92
C ALA A 380 -38.09 2.51 10.66
N ASN A 381 -39.23 2.98 11.16
CA ASN A 381 -40.52 2.30 10.97
C ASN A 381 -41.43 3.20 10.12
N PHE A 382 -41.95 2.64 9.06
CA PHE A 382 -42.87 3.32 8.14
C PHE A 382 -44.33 3.10 8.55
N LYS A 383 -45.17 4.06 8.20
CA LYS A 383 -46.62 3.96 8.38
C LYS A 383 -47.29 3.23 7.21
N ASN A 384 -46.78 3.43 6.02
CA ASN A 384 -47.24 2.70 4.83
C ASN A 384 -46.83 1.25 4.92
N ASN A 385 -47.80 0.33 4.97
CA ASN A 385 -47.58 -1.12 5.07
C ASN A 385 -46.80 -1.73 3.89
N ALA A 386 -46.66 -0.99 2.79
CA ALA A 386 -45.85 -1.39 1.66
C ALA A 386 -44.32 -1.31 1.95
N PHE A 387 -43.94 -0.54 2.95
CA PHE A 387 -42.55 -0.32 3.31
C PHE A 387 -42.18 -1.11 4.57
N LYS A 388 -41.10 -1.86 4.49
CA LYS A 388 -40.60 -2.67 5.61
C LYS A 388 -39.73 -1.81 6.53
N SER A 389 -39.80 -2.07 7.80
CA SER A 389 -38.88 -1.48 8.78
C SER A 389 -37.42 -1.68 8.37
N GLN A 390 -36.62 -0.64 8.55
CA GLN A 390 -35.19 -0.65 8.23
C GLN A 390 -34.36 -0.53 9.51
N THR A 391 -33.26 -1.27 9.55
CA THR A 391 -32.30 -1.18 10.65
C THR A 391 -30.91 -1.01 10.06
N LYS A 392 -30.16 -0.04 10.59
CA LYS A 392 -28.76 0.20 10.23
C LYS A 392 -27.91 0.25 11.49
N ILE A 393 -26.84 -0.51 11.51
CA ILE A 393 -25.90 -0.55 12.61
C ILE A 393 -24.59 0.08 12.11
N VAL A 394 -24.05 0.99 12.90
CA VAL A 394 -22.75 1.66 12.64
C VAL A 394 -21.87 1.53 13.87
N ASP A 395 -20.61 1.31 13.67
CA ASP A 395 -19.64 1.42 14.74
C ASP A 395 -19.55 2.88 15.21
N ASP A 396 -19.59 3.07 16.54
CA ASP A 396 -19.50 4.41 17.17
C ASP A 396 -18.09 4.62 17.72
N LYS A 397 -17.76 3.92 18.77
CA LYS A 397 -16.49 4.03 19.46
C LYS A 397 -15.81 2.68 19.51
N LYS A 398 -14.51 2.67 19.36
CA LYS A 398 -13.74 1.43 19.55
C LYS A 398 -13.87 0.93 20.99
N ALA A 399 -13.77 -0.38 21.17
CA ALA A 399 -13.63 -1.01 22.47
C ALA A 399 -12.58 -0.26 23.30
N THR A 400 -12.93 0.02 24.57
CA THR A 400 -12.08 0.85 25.43
C THR A 400 -10.76 0.17 25.82
N GLY A 401 -10.68 -1.12 25.57
CA GLY A 401 -9.60 -1.95 26.09
C GLY A 401 -9.75 -2.18 27.59
N HIS A 402 -8.97 -3.11 28.12
CA HIS A 402 -8.94 -3.33 29.54
C HIS A 402 -8.08 -2.27 30.23
N LYS A 403 -8.66 -1.57 31.23
CA LYS A 403 -7.89 -0.71 32.10
C LYS A 403 -7.25 -1.58 33.19
N VAL A 404 -6.03 -1.99 32.89
CA VAL A 404 -5.30 -2.95 33.70
C VAL A 404 -4.93 -2.35 35.06
N VAL A 405 -5.31 -3.03 36.12
CA VAL A 405 -4.82 -2.79 37.49
C VAL A 405 -4.03 -4.00 37.92
N VAL A 406 -2.93 -3.71 38.56
CA VAL A 406 -2.02 -4.75 39.07
C VAL A 406 -2.48 -5.17 40.45
N ASP A 407 -2.79 -6.45 40.60
CA ASP A 407 -2.97 -7.09 41.90
C ASP A 407 -1.59 -7.40 42.45
N GLN A 408 -1.23 -6.66 43.47
CA GLN A 408 0.12 -6.73 44.03
C GLN A 408 0.48 -8.15 44.44
N ALA A 409 1.71 -8.54 44.15
CA ALA A 409 2.29 -9.76 44.66
C ALA A 409 2.39 -9.69 46.18
N LYS A 410 2.14 -10.80 46.83
CA LYS A 410 2.42 -11.01 48.23
C LYS A 410 3.56 -12.04 48.32
N GLU A 411 4.63 -11.66 48.92
CA GLU A 411 5.73 -12.61 49.11
C GLU A 411 5.33 -13.74 50.12
N ALA A 412 5.75 -14.95 49.81
CA ALA A 412 5.56 -16.05 50.74
C ALA A 412 6.49 -15.88 51.96
N THR A 413 5.93 -16.11 53.12
CA THR A 413 6.73 -16.16 54.33
C THR A 413 7.10 -17.60 54.69
N CYS A 414 7.72 -17.79 55.79
CA CYS A 414 8.05 -19.16 56.24
C CYS A 414 6.79 -20.00 56.53
N THR A 415 5.70 -19.36 56.90
CA THR A 415 4.46 -20.04 57.36
C THR A 415 3.22 -19.70 56.56
N GLU A 416 3.26 -18.63 55.79
CA GLU A 416 2.11 -18.21 54.95
C GLU A 416 2.48 -18.24 53.48
N ASP A 417 1.52 -18.72 52.71
CA ASP A 417 1.61 -18.65 51.23
C ASP A 417 1.64 -17.21 50.72
N GLY A 418 2.44 -16.97 49.71
CA GLY A 418 2.45 -15.77 48.92
C GLY A 418 1.55 -15.87 47.70
N LEU A 419 1.51 -14.81 46.94
CA LEU A 419 0.79 -14.72 45.67
C LEU A 419 1.67 -14.02 44.64
N THR A 420 1.67 -14.52 43.42
CA THR A 420 2.32 -13.81 42.31
C THR A 420 1.55 -12.53 41.97
N GLU A 421 2.18 -11.64 41.24
CA GLU A 421 1.49 -10.49 40.67
C GLU A 421 0.37 -10.95 39.70
N GLY A 422 -0.82 -10.49 39.95
CA GLY A 422 -1.96 -10.65 39.06
C GLY A 422 -2.31 -9.36 38.32
N LYS A 423 -3.29 -9.45 37.47
CA LYS A 423 -3.84 -8.30 36.76
C LYS A 423 -5.32 -8.51 36.51
N HIS A 424 -6.11 -7.51 36.80
CA HIS A 424 -7.53 -7.46 36.44
C HIS A 424 -7.89 -6.15 35.79
N CYS A 425 -9.03 -6.11 35.14
CA CYS A 425 -9.56 -4.87 34.59
C CYS A 425 -10.39 -4.13 35.64
N SER A 426 -10.04 -2.87 35.92
CA SER A 426 -10.79 -2.04 36.87
C SER A 426 -12.19 -1.63 36.40
N VAL A 427 -12.55 -1.93 35.15
CA VAL A 427 -13.85 -1.57 34.56
C VAL A 427 -14.79 -2.76 34.47
N CYS A 428 -14.32 -3.92 34.04
CA CYS A 428 -15.16 -5.12 33.87
C CYS A 428 -14.82 -6.25 34.83
N ASN A 429 -13.82 -6.06 35.68
CA ASN A 429 -13.32 -7.05 36.66
C ASN A 429 -12.79 -8.35 36.03
N GLU A 430 -12.59 -8.40 34.70
CA GLU A 430 -12.00 -9.57 34.04
C GLU A 430 -10.57 -9.78 34.54
N VAL A 431 -10.28 -11.01 34.88
CA VAL A 431 -8.93 -11.41 35.34
C VAL A 431 -8.05 -11.62 34.12
N ILE A 432 -7.14 -10.68 33.85
CA ILE A 432 -6.22 -10.70 32.72
C ILE A 432 -5.03 -11.64 33.01
N LYS A 433 -4.59 -11.63 34.25
CA LYS A 433 -3.57 -12.54 34.77
C LYS A 433 -3.95 -12.95 36.18
N LYS A 434 -4.25 -14.23 36.35
CA LYS A 434 -4.55 -14.78 37.67
C LYS A 434 -3.32 -14.78 38.58
N GLN A 435 -3.52 -14.43 39.84
CA GLN A 435 -2.49 -14.65 40.85
C GLN A 435 -2.32 -16.16 41.10
N GLU A 436 -1.10 -16.62 41.14
CA GLU A 436 -0.74 -17.98 41.50
C GLU A 436 -0.25 -18.01 42.92
N VAL A 437 -0.54 -19.07 43.62
CA VAL A 437 -0.10 -19.26 44.98
C VAL A 437 1.40 -19.61 44.98
N ILE A 438 2.16 -18.88 45.71
CA ILE A 438 3.58 -19.19 46.00
C ILE A 438 3.59 -19.89 47.37
N PRO A 439 3.84 -21.18 47.41
CA PRO A 439 3.82 -21.92 48.66
C PRO A 439 4.74 -21.31 49.72
N ALA A 440 4.29 -21.35 50.99
CA ALA A 440 5.11 -20.95 52.10
C ALA A 440 6.49 -21.61 52.04
N THR A 441 7.52 -20.82 52.20
CA THR A 441 8.91 -21.25 51.97
C THR A 441 9.42 -22.26 53.04
N GLY A 442 8.65 -22.43 54.08
CA GLY A 442 9.10 -23.17 55.21
C GLY A 442 10.22 -22.44 55.98
N HIS A 443 10.55 -22.92 57.09
CA HIS A 443 11.70 -22.36 57.83
C HIS A 443 13.00 -22.78 57.20
N LYS A 444 13.78 -21.79 56.73
CA LYS A 444 15.16 -22.03 56.27
C LYS A 444 16.07 -22.09 57.48
N VAL A 445 16.24 -23.28 57.95
CA VAL A 445 17.01 -23.51 59.17
C VAL A 445 18.46 -23.14 58.96
N VAL A 446 18.93 -22.17 59.71
CA VAL A 446 20.36 -21.84 59.82
C VAL A 446 20.80 -22.29 61.17
N VAL A 447 21.93 -22.89 61.13
CA VAL A 447 22.60 -23.30 62.35
C VAL A 447 23.28 -22.08 62.90
N ASP A 448 22.88 -21.68 64.13
CA ASP A 448 23.61 -20.71 64.89
C ASP A 448 24.87 -21.42 65.37
N GLN A 449 25.95 -21.11 64.69
CA GLN A 449 27.18 -21.76 64.89
C GLN A 449 27.53 -21.69 66.38
N GLY A 450 27.79 -22.83 66.93
CA GLY A 450 28.39 -22.90 68.25
C GLY A 450 29.66 -22.06 68.28
N LYS A 451 29.74 -21.17 69.19
CA LYS A 451 30.98 -20.45 69.45
C LYS A 451 31.82 -21.35 70.38
N LYS A 452 32.93 -21.83 69.88
CA LYS A 452 33.84 -22.49 70.75
C LYS A 452 34.33 -21.49 71.79
N ALA A 453 34.47 -21.96 73.02
CA ALA A 453 35.12 -21.17 74.03
C ALA A 453 36.48 -20.72 73.51
N THR A 454 36.77 -19.45 73.64
CA THR A 454 38.08 -18.89 73.28
C THR A 454 39.04 -18.93 74.50
N CYS A 455 40.15 -18.32 74.32
CA CYS A 455 41.11 -18.19 75.42
C CYS A 455 40.60 -17.33 76.56
N THR A 456 39.69 -16.37 76.22
CA THR A 456 39.24 -15.36 77.20
C THR A 456 37.70 -15.28 77.30
N GLU A 457 37.01 -15.88 76.40
CA GLU A 457 35.54 -15.79 76.36
C GLU A 457 34.91 -17.18 76.37
N ASP A 458 33.75 -17.27 76.94
CA ASP A 458 32.93 -18.47 76.92
C ASP A 458 32.41 -18.74 75.50
N GLY A 459 32.27 -20.01 75.15
CA GLY A 459 31.64 -20.48 73.91
C GLY A 459 30.14 -20.68 74.05
N LEU A 460 29.54 -21.07 72.98
CA LEU A 460 28.09 -21.42 72.85
C LEU A 460 27.97 -22.73 72.07
N THR A 461 27.04 -23.57 72.44
CA THR A 461 26.65 -24.73 71.59
C THR A 461 25.96 -24.28 70.31
N GLU A 462 25.88 -25.19 69.38
CA GLU A 462 25.08 -24.95 68.19
C GLU A 462 23.56 -24.71 68.50
N GLY A 463 23.06 -23.59 68.06
CA GLY A 463 21.65 -23.32 68.03
C GLY A 463 21.07 -23.48 66.61
N LYS A 464 19.82 -23.20 66.47
CA LYS A 464 19.18 -23.15 65.17
C LYS A 464 18.09 -22.09 65.18
N HIS A 465 18.07 -21.23 64.17
CA HIS A 465 16.97 -20.27 63.89
C HIS A 465 16.62 -20.29 62.42
N CYS A 466 15.54 -19.70 62.14
CA CYS A 466 15.17 -19.48 60.73
C CYS A 466 15.83 -18.22 60.21
N SER A 467 16.60 -18.31 59.11
CA SER A 467 17.29 -17.16 58.51
C SER A 467 16.36 -16.14 57.86
N VAL A 468 15.08 -16.45 57.74
CA VAL A 468 14.09 -15.60 57.10
C VAL A 468 13.19 -14.88 58.12
N CYS A 469 12.71 -15.56 59.15
CA CYS A 469 11.80 -14.98 60.16
C CYS A 469 12.40 -14.86 61.52
N ASN A 470 13.65 -15.27 61.70
CA ASN A 470 14.42 -15.25 62.96
C ASN A 470 13.82 -16.08 64.11
N GLU A 471 12.85 -16.94 63.82
CA GLU A 471 12.31 -17.85 64.85
C GLU A 471 13.37 -18.81 65.36
N VAL A 472 13.53 -18.89 66.67
CA VAL A 472 14.51 -19.73 67.33
C VAL A 472 13.99 -21.15 67.40
N ILE A 473 14.58 -22.04 66.60
CA ILE A 473 14.22 -23.47 66.56
C ILE A 473 14.95 -24.28 67.60
N LYS A 474 16.15 -23.88 67.93
CA LYS A 474 17.00 -24.48 69.04
C LYS A 474 17.89 -23.43 69.69
N LYS A 475 17.76 -23.22 70.95
CA LYS A 475 18.56 -22.27 71.74
C LYS A 475 20.01 -22.74 71.97
N GLN A 476 20.96 -21.80 71.97
CA GLN A 476 22.35 -22.05 72.26
C GLN A 476 22.59 -22.13 73.79
N GLU A 477 23.52 -23.01 74.22
CA GLU A 477 24.00 -23.16 75.63
C GLU A 477 25.42 -22.71 75.72
N VAL A 478 25.86 -22.25 76.86
CA VAL A 478 27.21 -21.69 77.13
C VAL A 478 28.29 -22.79 77.38
N ILE A 479 29.46 -22.61 76.75
CA ILE A 479 30.64 -23.44 76.91
C ILE A 479 31.78 -22.59 77.55
N PRO A 480 32.40 -22.95 78.67
CA PRO A 480 33.42 -22.10 79.31
C PRO A 480 34.72 -21.88 78.51
N SER A 481 35.39 -20.74 78.71
CA SER A 481 36.60 -20.26 77.99
C SER A 481 37.87 -21.14 78.23
N THR A 482 38.80 -21.20 77.22
CA THR A 482 39.89 -22.20 77.15
C THR A 482 41.32 -21.67 77.34
N GLY A 483 41.59 -20.35 77.35
CA GLY A 483 42.92 -19.75 77.41
C GLY A 483 43.64 -19.61 76.03
N HIS A 484 44.75 -18.83 75.92
CA HIS A 484 45.49 -18.51 74.70
C HIS A 484 46.50 -19.56 74.25
N LYS A 485 46.60 -19.78 72.84
CA LYS A 485 47.62 -20.65 72.21
C LYS A 485 48.22 -19.97 70.98
N VAL A 486 49.49 -19.59 71.01
CA VAL A 486 50.17 -18.73 70.00
C VAL A 486 50.50 -19.42 68.66
N VAL A 487 50.26 -18.75 67.51
CA VAL A 487 50.59 -19.16 66.10
C VAL A 487 51.15 -18.00 65.31
N VAL A 488 51.88 -18.24 64.22
CA VAL A 488 52.50 -17.27 63.31
C VAL A 488 51.67 -17.01 62.07
N ASP A 489 51.47 -15.71 61.70
CA ASP A 489 50.76 -15.24 60.52
C ASP A 489 51.70 -15.06 59.33
N GLN A 490 51.41 -15.75 58.23
CA GLN A 490 52.23 -15.74 56.99
C GLN A 490 52.16 -14.41 56.27
N ALA A 491 53.21 -14.03 55.56
CA ALA A 491 53.26 -12.88 54.68
C ALA A 491 52.37 -13.07 53.42
N LYS A 492 51.77 -11.99 52.86
CA LYS A 492 51.04 -11.95 51.64
C LYS A 492 51.69 -10.99 50.62
N GLU A 493 51.85 -11.42 49.34
CA GLU A 493 52.41 -10.56 48.28
C GLU A 493 51.40 -9.52 47.80
N ALA A 494 51.91 -8.36 47.30
CA ALA A 494 51.09 -7.31 46.76
C ALA A 494 50.65 -7.58 45.25
N THR A 495 49.46 -7.17 44.87
CA THR A 495 48.96 -7.26 43.48
C THR A 495 48.95 -5.90 42.82
N CYS A 496 48.39 -5.78 41.57
CA CYS A 496 48.25 -4.51 40.84
C CYS A 496 47.46 -3.47 41.63
N THR A 497 46.47 -3.90 42.41
CA THR A 497 45.51 -3.03 43.11
C THR A 497 45.42 -3.27 44.60
N GLU A 498 46.02 -4.32 45.08
CA GLU A 498 45.97 -4.67 46.50
C GLU A 498 47.36 -4.71 47.11
N ASN A 499 47.41 -4.23 48.32
CA ASN A 499 48.65 -4.28 49.15
C ASN A 499 48.90 -5.68 49.68
N GLY A 500 50.15 -6.03 49.89
CA GLY A 500 50.60 -7.19 50.61
C GLY A 500 50.75 -6.94 52.07
N LEU A 501 51.22 -7.94 52.85
CA LEU A 501 51.41 -7.89 54.30
C LEU A 501 52.69 -8.68 54.73
N THR A 502 53.37 -8.21 55.76
CA THR A 502 54.48 -8.90 56.37
C THR A 502 54.06 -10.03 57.39
N GLU A 503 54.96 -10.83 57.87
CA GLU A 503 54.71 -11.88 58.88
C GLU A 503 54.31 -11.28 60.24
N GLY A 504 53.29 -11.84 60.87
CA GLY A 504 52.82 -11.50 62.19
C GLY A 504 52.69 -12.73 63.11
N SER A 505 52.07 -12.55 64.26
CA SER A 505 51.69 -13.68 65.09
C SER A 505 50.50 -13.38 65.98
N HIS A 506 49.72 -14.41 66.24
CA HIS A 506 48.49 -14.33 67.02
C HIS A 506 48.24 -15.59 67.85
N CYS A 507 47.29 -15.57 68.70
CA CYS A 507 46.89 -16.77 69.44
C CYS A 507 46.10 -17.72 68.48
N SER A 508 46.55 -19.00 68.41
CA SER A 508 45.88 -20.00 67.51
C SER A 508 44.46 -20.36 67.94
N VAL A 509 44.05 -19.92 69.10
CA VAL A 509 42.70 -20.21 69.59
C VAL A 509 41.79 -18.96 69.52
N CYS A 510 42.29 -17.76 69.78
CA CYS A 510 41.50 -16.52 69.78
C CYS A 510 41.96 -15.47 68.79
N ASN A 511 43.01 -15.72 68.03
CA ASN A 511 43.59 -14.82 67.04
C ASN A 511 44.03 -13.45 67.60
N GLU A 512 44.14 -13.27 68.91
CA GLU A 512 44.63 -12.03 69.45
C GLU A 512 46.01 -11.77 68.84
N VAL A 513 46.18 -10.60 68.29
CA VAL A 513 47.38 -10.21 67.55
C VAL A 513 48.51 -9.98 68.64
N ILE A 514 49.40 -10.89 68.67
CA ILE A 514 50.60 -10.81 69.56
C ILE A 514 51.67 -9.98 68.83
N LYS A 515 51.74 -10.06 67.50
CA LYS A 515 52.57 -9.24 66.63
C LYS A 515 51.83 -8.86 65.36
N LYS A 516 51.67 -7.57 65.11
CA LYS A 516 50.88 -7.03 63.94
C LYS A 516 51.65 -7.14 62.61
N GLN A 517 50.98 -7.47 61.54
CA GLN A 517 51.52 -7.44 60.19
C GLN A 517 51.54 -5.99 59.62
N GLU A 518 52.56 -5.66 58.83
CA GLU A 518 52.73 -4.36 58.14
C GLU A 518 52.36 -4.47 56.66
N VAL A 519 51.91 -3.38 56.07
CA VAL A 519 51.39 -3.33 54.69
C VAL A 519 52.52 -3.16 53.67
N ILE A 520 52.48 -3.96 52.58
CA ILE A 520 53.36 -3.85 51.41
C ILE A 520 52.50 -3.19 50.26
N PRO A 521 52.89 -2.02 49.70
CA PRO A 521 52.06 -1.32 48.69
C PRO A 521 51.84 -2.12 47.42
N SER A 522 50.67 -1.89 46.78
CA SER A 522 50.27 -2.47 45.47
C SER A 522 51.17 -2.06 44.32
N THR A 523 51.29 -2.89 43.26
CA THR A 523 52.28 -2.74 42.18
C THR A 523 51.78 -1.92 40.95
N GLY A 524 50.50 -1.52 40.91
CA GLY A 524 49.92 -0.78 39.78
C GLY A 524 49.56 -1.64 38.55
N HIS A 525 48.91 -1.05 37.58
CA HIS A 525 48.50 -1.73 36.34
C HIS A 525 49.58 -1.72 35.25
N LYS A 526 49.72 -2.82 34.50
CA LYS A 526 50.60 -2.94 33.33
C LYS A 526 49.74 -2.93 32.07
N GLU A 527 49.82 -1.86 31.30
CA GLU A 527 48.94 -1.60 30.14
C GLU A 527 49.31 -2.41 28.89
N VAL A 528 48.29 -2.89 28.16
CA VAL A 528 48.38 -3.53 26.86
C VAL A 528 47.33 -2.93 25.93
N LEU A 529 47.68 -2.72 24.64
CA LEU A 529 46.86 -2.11 23.60
C LEU A 529 45.94 -3.14 22.97
N ASP A 530 44.65 -2.83 22.92
CA ASP A 530 43.64 -3.55 22.15
C ASP A 530 43.49 -2.89 20.75
N SER A 531 43.86 -3.64 19.73
CA SER A 531 43.93 -3.10 18.36
C SER A 531 42.59 -2.63 17.82
N ALA A 532 42.61 -1.57 17.02
CA ALA A 532 41.45 -1.09 16.29
C ALA A 532 40.98 -2.08 15.23
N LYS A 533 39.73 -2.01 14.89
CA LYS A 533 39.09 -2.75 13.77
C LYS A 533 38.36 -1.78 12.86
N GLU A 534 38.66 -1.85 11.60
CA GLU A 534 38.00 -0.95 10.62
C GLU A 534 36.52 -1.31 10.41
N ALA A 535 35.70 -0.30 10.14
CA ALA A 535 34.29 -0.48 9.78
C ALA A 535 34.15 -0.86 8.29
N THR A 536 33.17 -1.70 7.99
CA THR A 536 32.81 -2.08 6.61
C THR A 536 31.46 -1.47 6.23
N CYS A 537 30.94 -1.75 5.05
CA CYS A 537 29.64 -1.26 4.63
C CYS A 537 28.50 -1.66 5.59
N THR A 538 28.59 -2.86 6.14
CA THR A 538 27.52 -3.44 6.98
C THR A 538 27.91 -3.64 8.45
N ASN A 539 29.18 -3.68 8.71
CA ASN A 539 29.64 -3.94 10.06
C ASN A 539 30.39 -2.73 10.65
N THR A 540 30.14 -2.48 11.90
CA THR A 540 30.83 -1.46 12.67
C THR A 540 32.28 -1.84 12.92
N GLY A 541 33.15 -0.87 12.99
CA GLY A 541 34.54 -1.00 13.48
C GLY A 541 34.66 -0.66 14.96
N LEU A 542 35.86 -0.68 15.44
CA LEU A 542 36.22 -0.33 16.82
C LEU A 542 37.51 0.50 16.82
N THR A 543 37.61 1.48 17.71
CA THR A 543 38.84 2.21 17.98
C THR A 543 39.81 1.37 18.83
N GLU A 544 41.00 1.84 18.99
CA GLU A 544 41.96 1.21 19.91
C GLU A 544 41.52 1.38 21.37
N GLY A 545 41.71 0.32 22.13
CA GLY A 545 41.51 0.31 23.58
C GLY A 545 42.80 -0.01 24.33
N ILE A 546 42.73 -0.02 25.64
CA ILE A 546 43.85 -0.41 26.51
C ILE A 546 43.29 -1.17 27.70
N HIS A 547 43.88 -2.30 28.01
CA HIS A 547 43.59 -3.05 29.23
C HIS A 547 44.87 -3.42 30.03
N CYS A 548 44.73 -3.85 31.25
CA CYS A 548 45.86 -4.33 32.08
C CYS A 548 46.16 -5.79 31.81
N SER A 549 47.38 -6.11 31.41
CA SER A 549 47.82 -7.48 31.12
C SER A 549 47.91 -8.45 32.33
N ILE A 550 47.80 -7.89 33.53
CA ILE A 550 47.89 -8.68 34.76
C ILE A 550 46.52 -9.00 35.37
N CYS A 551 45.59 -8.02 35.36
CA CYS A 551 44.27 -8.16 35.96
C CYS A 551 43.10 -7.95 34.97
N ASN A 552 43.37 -7.78 33.68
CA ASN A 552 42.41 -7.57 32.57
C ASN A 552 41.46 -6.36 32.73
N LYS A 553 41.75 -5.43 33.67
CA LYS A 553 40.94 -4.21 33.80
C LYS A 553 41.07 -3.36 32.53
N ILE A 554 39.93 -2.93 31.99
CA ILE A 554 39.88 -2.00 30.86
C ILE A 554 40.24 -0.61 31.35
N ILE A 555 41.33 -0.05 30.80
CA ILE A 555 41.87 1.29 31.14
C ILE A 555 41.32 2.31 30.15
N LYS A 556 41.25 1.94 28.87
CA LYS A 556 40.63 2.72 27.81
C LYS A 556 39.70 1.83 26.99
N LYS A 557 38.43 2.13 27.01
CA LYS A 557 37.41 1.36 26.26
C LYS A 557 37.49 1.65 24.75
N GLN A 558 37.34 0.61 23.95
CA GLN A 558 37.17 0.77 22.52
C GLN A 558 35.82 1.43 22.23
N GLU A 559 35.77 2.37 21.31
CA GLU A 559 34.55 3.02 20.83
C GLU A 559 34.16 2.42 19.50
N ILE A 560 32.85 2.39 19.25
CA ILE A 560 32.28 1.81 18.01
C ILE A 560 32.40 2.85 16.88
N ILE A 561 33.00 2.44 15.78
CA ILE A 561 32.99 3.20 14.53
C ILE A 561 31.77 2.72 13.72
N PRO A 562 30.83 3.59 13.40
CA PRO A 562 29.63 3.18 12.64
C PRO A 562 29.98 2.51 11.32
N ALA A 563 29.14 1.59 10.88
CA ALA A 563 29.26 0.99 9.55
C ALA A 563 29.16 2.07 8.47
N LEU A 564 29.95 1.94 7.43
CA LEU A 564 30.14 2.98 6.40
C LEU A 564 28.93 3.14 5.48
N GLY A 565 27.96 2.22 5.56
CA GLY A 565 26.85 2.14 4.63
C GLY A 565 27.30 1.74 3.21
N HIS A 566 26.35 1.48 2.38
CA HIS A 566 26.63 1.26 0.95
C HIS A 566 26.55 2.58 0.20
N ASP A 567 27.45 2.75 -0.76
CA ASP A 567 27.52 3.88 -1.68
C ASP A 567 27.48 3.32 -3.11
N PHE A 568 26.30 3.39 -3.71
CA PHE A 568 26.04 2.73 -4.99
C PHE A 568 26.27 3.69 -6.17
N LYS A 569 26.98 3.20 -7.15
CA LYS A 569 27.11 3.84 -8.45
C LYS A 569 26.85 2.79 -9.53
N ASP A 570 25.97 3.10 -10.47
CA ASP A 570 25.56 2.19 -11.55
C ASP A 570 25.07 0.82 -11.03
N GLY A 571 24.34 0.84 -9.91
CA GLY A 571 23.74 -0.35 -9.29
C GLY A 571 24.69 -1.26 -8.50
N VAL A 572 25.96 -0.87 -8.33
CA VAL A 572 26.97 -1.62 -7.58
C VAL A 572 27.58 -0.75 -6.47
N CYS A 573 27.71 -1.28 -5.29
CA CYS A 573 28.34 -0.55 -4.19
C CYS A 573 29.83 -0.31 -4.46
N THR A 574 30.26 0.94 -4.46
CA THR A 574 31.64 1.34 -4.72
C THR A 574 32.66 0.83 -3.71
N ARG A 575 32.18 0.43 -2.51
CA ARG A 575 33.05 -0.02 -1.39
C ARG A 575 33.13 -1.53 -1.24
N CYS A 576 32.03 -2.26 -1.39
CA CYS A 576 32.00 -3.71 -1.18
C CYS A 576 31.60 -4.51 -2.44
N HIS A 577 31.30 -3.84 -3.52
CA HIS A 577 30.93 -4.40 -4.83
C HIS A 577 29.65 -5.26 -4.84
N ASN A 578 28.85 -5.21 -3.77
CA ASN A 578 27.55 -5.85 -3.77
C ASN A 578 26.59 -5.11 -4.70
N GLN A 579 25.84 -5.88 -5.47
CA GLN A 579 24.85 -5.35 -6.40
C GLN A 579 23.63 -4.83 -5.64
N LEU A 580 23.10 -3.70 -6.08
CA LEU A 580 21.90 -3.11 -5.49
C LEU A 580 20.72 -4.02 -5.78
N LYS A 581 20.06 -4.45 -4.73
CA LYS A 581 18.80 -5.17 -4.86
C LYS A 581 17.71 -4.22 -5.28
N GLY A 582 16.71 -4.71 -5.98
CA GLY A 582 15.62 -3.88 -6.44
C GLY A 582 14.33 -4.67 -6.65
N GLN A 583 13.31 -3.96 -7.03
CA GLN A 583 11.95 -4.52 -7.19
C GLN A 583 11.30 -3.99 -8.46
N TRP A 584 10.55 -4.87 -9.14
CA TRP A 584 9.72 -4.46 -10.26
C TRP A 584 8.51 -3.67 -9.79
N LYS A 585 8.25 -2.56 -10.44
CA LYS A 585 7.11 -1.67 -10.19
C LYS A 585 6.36 -1.36 -11.48
N GLN A 586 5.10 -1.04 -11.33
CA GLN A 586 4.23 -0.75 -12.44
C GLN A 586 3.54 0.60 -12.27
N SER A 587 3.51 1.36 -13.38
CA SER A 587 2.82 2.64 -13.44
C SER A 587 1.93 2.65 -14.69
N GLY A 588 0.61 2.46 -14.51
CA GLY A 588 -0.31 2.18 -15.60
C GLY A 588 0.04 0.87 -16.30
N ASN A 589 0.21 0.91 -17.62
CA ASN A 589 0.62 -0.25 -18.41
C ASN A 589 2.15 -0.36 -18.58
N LYS A 590 2.95 0.47 -17.90
CA LYS A 590 4.40 0.46 -18.03
C LYS A 590 5.07 -0.13 -16.81
N TRP A 591 6.12 -0.89 -17.02
CA TRP A 591 6.94 -1.51 -15.99
C TRP A 591 8.30 -0.83 -15.88
N TRP A 592 8.84 -0.80 -14.66
CA TRP A 592 10.15 -0.27 -14.34
C TRP A 592 10.75 -0.99 -13.14
N TYR A 593 12.04 -0.88 -12.93
CA TYR A 593 12.73 -1.56 -11.84
C TYR A 593 13.38 -0.54 -10.92
N GLN A 594 13.02 -0.54 -9.65
CA GLN A 594 13.59 0.37 -8.66
C GLN A 594 14.53 -0.38 -7.74
N TYR A 595 15.72 0.15 -7.59
CA TYR A 595 16.66 -0.30 -6.58
C TYR A 595 16.24 0.14 -5.17
N GLU A 596 16.77 -0.56 -4.14
CA GLU A 596 16.46 -0.27 -2.73
C GLU A 596 16.88 1.14 -2.29
N ASP A 597 17.85 1.76 -2.97
CA ASP A 597 18.28 3.14 -2.73
C ASP A 597 17.36 4.19 -3.39
N GLY A 598 16.30 3.76 -4.06
CA GLY A 598 15.35 4.63 -4.76
C GLY A 598 15.73 4.96 -6.20
N THR A 599 16.94 4.65 -6.65
CA THR A 599 17.38 4.85 -8.04
C THR A 599 16.76 3.78 -8.97
N TYR A 600 16.88 3.98 -10.25
CA TYR A 600 16.37 3.07 -11.27
C TYR A 600 17.14 3.21 -12.59
N PRO A 601 17.24 2.14 -13.39
CA PRO A 601 17.96 2.16 -14.65
C PRO A 601 17.28 3.03 -15.71
N LYS A 602 18.07 3.78 -16.50
CA LYS A 602 17.59 4.64 -17.59
C LYS A 602 18.49 4.54 -18.79
N ASN A 603 17.87 4.43 -19.96
CA ASN A 603 18.55 4.39 -21.26
C ASN A 603 19.68 3.36 -21.31
N GLU A 604 19.51 2.24 -20.66
CA GLU A 604 20.51 1.17 -20.56
C GLU A 604 19.88 -0.23 -20.66
N PHE A 605 20.72 -1.21 -20.90
CA PHE A 605 20.34 -2.62 -20.84
C PHE A 605 20.78 -3.17 -19.49
N ILE A 606 19.88 -3.84 -18.79
CA ILE A 606 20.16 -4.44 -17.47
C ILE A 606 19.79 -5.91 -17.48
N THR A 607 20.63 -6.73 -16.85
CA THR A 607 20.30 -8.13 -16.59
C THR A 607 19.71 -8.25 -15.19
N ILE A 608 18.46 -8.70 -15.13
CA ILE A 608 17.71 -8.94 -13.91
C ILE A 608 17.27 -10.40 -13.94
N ASP A 609 17.61 -11.19 -12.92
CA ASP A 609 17.29 -12.61 -12.84
C ASP A 609 17.71 -13.43 -14.08
N ASN A 610 18.92 -13.18 -14.58
CA ASN A 610 19.50 -13.79 -15.78
C ASN A 610 18.78 -13.49 -17.10
N LYS A 611 17.92 -12.47 -17.14
CA LYS A 611 17.21 -12.03 -18.33
C LYS A 611 17.60 -10.60 -18.66
N LEU A 612 17.77 -10.33 -19.93
CA LEU A 612 18.16 -9.02 -20.42
C LEU A 612 16.93 -8.18 -20.73
N TYR A 613 16.92 -6.96 -20.22
CA TYR A 613 15.88 -5.97 -20.41
C TYR A 613 16.48 -4.66 -20.91
N ARG A 614 15.72 -3.87 -21.61
CA ARG A 614 16.07 -2.51 -22.01
C ARG A 614 15.13 -1.50 -21.36
N PHE A 615 15.71 -0.48 -20.73
CA PHE A 615 14.96 0.63 -20.15
C PHE A 615 15.14 1.89 -21.00
N ASP A 616 14.05 2.63 -21.23
CA ASP A 616 14.08 3.87 -22.00
C ASP A 616 14.74 5.02 -21.21
N GLN A 617 14.84 6.19 -21.82
CA GLN A 617 15.40 7.38 -21.16
C GLN A 617 14.62 7.85 -19.93
N TYR A 618 13.40 7.38 -19.75
CA TYR A 618 12.54 7.69 -18.62
C TYR A 618 12.56 6.61 -17.54
N GLY A 619 13.21 5.49 -17.79
CA GLY A 619 13.35 4.36 -16.88
C GLY A 619 12.28 3.28 -17.05
N TYR A 620 11.48 3.27 -18.11
CA TYR A 620 10.49 2.23 -18.36
C TYR A 620 11.03 1.11 -19.23
N MET A 621 10.67 -0.11 -18.91
CA MET A 621 11.01 -1.31 -19.66
C MET A 621 10.38 -1.27 -21.06
N GLN A 622 11.18 -1.48 -22.07
CA GLN A 622 10.74 -1.55 -23.46
C GLN A 622 10.23 -2.95 -23.83
N THR A 623 9.23 -2.99 -24.70
CA THR A 623 8.66 -4.22 -25.27
C THR A 623 8.39 -4.04 -26.76
N GLY A 624 8.32 -5.11 -27.53
CA GLY A 624 8.17 -5.05 -28.98
C GLY A 624 9.44 -4.61 -29.70
N TRP A 625 9.29 -4.00 -30.87
CA TRP A 625 10.42 -3.54 -31.68
C TRP A 625 10.91 -2.15 -31.21
N PHE A 626 12.22 -2.00 -31.07
CA PHE A 626 12.88 -0.72 -30.80
C PHE A 626 14.29 -0.69 -31.35
N LYS A 627 14.84 0.52 -31.52
CA LYS A 627 16.20 0.74 -32.01
C LYS A 627 17.11 1.29 -30.92
N VAL A 628 18.33 0.74 -30.84
CA VAL A 628 19.42 1.30 -30.03
C VAL A 628 20.66 1.36 -30.91
N ASN A 629 21.25 2.56 -31.02
CA ASN A 629 22.45 2.80 -31.85
C ASN A 629 22.30 2.32 -33.31
N ASN A 630 21.10 2.48 -33.87
CA ASN A 630 20.73 2.08 -35.22
C ASN A 630 20.56 0.56 -35.46
N GLU A 631 20.67 -0.26 -34.42
CA GLU A 631 20.37 -1.70 -34.46
C GLU A 631 18.96 -1.96 -33.96
N ASP A 632 18.26 -2.91 -34.59
CA ASP A 632 16.92 -3.32 -34.26
C ASP A 632 16.95 -4.42 -33.18
N TYR A 633 16.18 -4.21 -32.12
CA TYR A 633 15.98 -5.17 -31.05
C TYR A 633 14.50 -5.50 -30.92
N TYR A 634 14.23 -6.70 -30.50
CA TYR A 634 12.88 -7.10 -30.14
C TYR A 634 12.84 -7.64 -28.71
N ALA A 635 12.02 -7.05 -27.89
CA ALA A 635 11.74 -7.57 -26.57
C ALA A 635 10.34 -8.19 -26.51
N THR A 636 10.20 -9.31 -25.84
CA THR A 636 8.93 -10.01 -25.65
C THR A 636 7.90 -9.12 -24.93
N SER A 637 6.64 -9.55 -24.86
CA SER A 637 5.61 -8.82 -24.08
C SER A 637 5.93 -8.72 -22.58
N SER A 638 6.79 -9.61 -22.08
CA SER A 638 7.33 -9.53 -20.71
C SER A 638 8.62 -8.72 -20.58
N GLY A 639 9.11 -8.10 -21.67
CA GLY A 639 10.29 -7.25 -21.68
C GLY A 639 11.64 -7.95 -21.91
N GLU A 640 11.68 -9.26 -21.89
CA GLU A 640 12.91 -10.01 -22.09
C GLU A 640 13.41 -9.90 -23.54
N ILE A 641 14.67 -9.54 -23.70
CA ILE A 641 15.38 -9.54 -24.97
C ILE A 641 16.16 -10.85 -25.06
N LYS A 642 15.86 -11.62 -26.07
CA LYS A 642 16.57 -12.87 -26.38
C LYS A 642 16.51 -13.15 -27.88
N ALA A 643 17.50 -13.86 -28.39
CA ALA A 643 17.52 -14.30 -29.78
C ALA A 643 16.29 -15.16 -30.11
N GLN A 644 15.43 -14.69 -30.99
CA GLN A 644 14.17 -15.35 -31.34
C GLN A 644 13.64 -14.90 -32.70
N TRP A 645 12.74 -15.70 -33.28
CA TRP A 645 12.00 -15.30 -34.47
C TRP A 645 10.81 -14.42 -34.08
N VAL A 646 10.69 -13.26 -34.70
CA VAL A 646 9.60 -12.31 -34.48
C VAL A 646 9.00 -11.93 -35.83
N GLY A 647 7.67 -12.00 -35.93
CA GLY A 647 7.01 -11.69 -37.18
C GLY A 647 5.50 -11.42 -37.05
N SER A 648 4.95 -10.86 -38.12
CA SER A 648 3.51 -10.64 -38.28
C SER A 648 3.13 -10.86 -39.75
N GLY A 649 2.13 -11.68 -39.99
CA GLY A 649 1.72 -12.06 -41.33
C GLY A 649 2.84 -12.90 -42.02
N ASN A 650 3.26 -12.47 -43.21
CA ASN A 650 4.25 -13.19 -44.04
C ASN A 650 5.71 -12.78 -43.78
N ASN A 651 5.97 -11.83 -42.91
CA ASN A 651 7.32 -11.33 -42.67
C ASN A 651 7.81 -11.76 -41.27
N TRP A 652 8.94 -12.49 -41.25
CA TRP A 652 9.58 -12.97 -40.04
C TRP A 652 11.04 -12.49 -40.00
N TYR A 653 11.49 -12.05 -38.88
CA TYR A 653 12.85 -11.58 -38.60
C TYR A 653 13.42 -12.35 -37.40
N TYR A 654 14.70 -12.70 -37.47
CA TYR A 654 15.43 -13.26 -36.33
C TYR A 654 16.22 -12.13 -35.67
N VAL A 655 15.91 -11.81 -34.46
CA VAL A 655 16.51 -10.72 -33.69
C VAL A 655 17.07 -11.21 -32.36
#